data_c16370190e2253268c9b62b9e38593dc
#
_entry.id   c16370190e2253268c9b62b9e38593dc
#
_cell.length_a   1.000
_cell.length_b   1.000
_cell.length_c   1.000
_cell.angle_alpha   90.00
_cell.angle_beta   90.00
_cell.angle_gamma   90.00
#
_symmetry.space_group_name_H-M   'P 1'
#
loop_
_entity.id
_entity.type
_entity.pdbx_description
1 polymer ?
#
loop_
_entity_poly.entity_id
_entity_poly.type
_entity_poly.pdbx_seq_one_letter_code
_entity_poly.pdbx_strand_id
1 'polypeptide(L)'
;MKKNCMGKFGLVAVGFFATAALADNPISSYHYLADPGAASDDTYFYVITDSDDPAVANASGYDIKALYGFRTKDMKNWTDFGIIYDARKVDGIGDIWASGIAVNPNDHRLYIVFPDGGGGGIGLIGADSIAGPWTNPVSGNKKLINNWGGGLADCDGIGWCFDPAIFFDDDGQGYFTFGGGSSDSRPANNDNNDIFNIYKLNKDMKGFDVSSKTHLKIGGPKAMEASYIHKYKGNYYLSYSTADLRIAYGMSSNPMGPYTYKGIFMGNPSIGGQNINANNNNHHGIAEFKGHWYVAYHDRRIANGYDGLEKIPAEDGKANPTPAYHRSVSVDEFYYNNDGTMKELTFTKEGPKQIENFDPYDWYPALTSSKQKGIRSRSNWSPGKVAEHLLLPLSSKESWIRVSGVDFGTAATGFVVQAASTADGDKIEIHTGSATGTLAGTCTLKNTGNKNTYAENKCEVEGLKGIVDQVFLVFKGSRDSTMAIKAWGFEGSGTTPPEPQKPFGGKAWAVPCKIEAENFDEPGTGRGGDVDSYNESDFENHGDSDYRDGTGVDLYKKATGVVVGYNTEGEWLEYTINVAKAGDYTLYAAVAAAGSTSSFKFSLDGTDITDEIPVPAASSGEENYEDYNKVKANITLPAGEHVLRLTVVGSWFDIDYFNILEGKNAPDTEPIGTTSLQNKVAFKAQQYETYRVFDLRGSLVGTVSLNGAKVSDVLRAAGYTQGVYMLRSVNGGKKFMAKVAK
;
A
#
# COMPACT_ATOMS: atom_id res chain seq x y z
N MET A 1 -32.45 -68.62 -17.42
CA MET A 1 -31.19 -67.97 -17.83
C MET A 1 -31.46 -66.47 -17.92
N LYS A 2 -31.05 -65.71 -16.92
CA LYS A 2 -31.14 -64.24 -16.90
C LYS A 2 -29.70 -63.72 -17.01
N LYS A 3 -29.42 -62.98 -18.08
CA LYS A 3 -28.16 -62.24 -18.25
C LYS A 3 -28.25 -60.90 -17.54
N ASN A 4 -27.38 -60.65 -16.57
CA ASN A 4 -27.18 -59.38 -15.97
C ASN A 4 -26.25 -58.51 -16.85
N CYS A 5 -26.70 -57.36 -17.27
CA CYS A 5 -25.87 -56.29 -17.82
C CYS A 5 -25.38 -55.39 -16.65
N MET A 6 -24.12 -55.47 -16.30
CA MET A 6 -23.45 -54.50 -15.44
C MET A 6 -22.98 -53.32 -16.29
N GLY A 7 -23.59 -52.16 -16.13
CA GLY A 7 -23.09 -50.90 -16.66
C GLY A 7 -21.93 -50.43 -15.80
N LYS A 8 -20.79 -50.19 -16.43
CA LYS A 8 -19.61 -49.55 -15.80
C LYS A 8 -19.87 -48.02 -15.75
N PHE A 9 -20.10 -47.49 -14.56
CA PHE A 9 -19.99 -46.07 -14.32
C PHE A 9 -18.50 -45.72 -14.17
N GLY A 10 -17.94 -45.00 -15.12
CA GLY A 10 -16.65 -44.38 -14.99
C GLY A 10 -16.73 -43.18 -14.04
N LEU A 11 -16.05 -43.26 -12.91
CA LEU A 11 -15.81 -42.13 -12.03
C LEU A 11 -14.79 -41.21 -12.72
N VAL A 12 -15.23 -40.05 -13.20
CA VAL A 12 -14.32 -38.96 -13.55
C VAL A 12 -13.96 -38.27 -12.24
N ALA A 13 -12.78 -38.55 -11.72
CA ALA A 13 -12.19 -37.79 -10.64
C ALA A 13 -11.75 -36.42 -11.20
N VAL A 14 -12.55 -35.40 -10.98
CA VAL A 14 -12.11 -34.01 -11.16
C VAL A 14 -11.17 -33.70 -10.00
N GLY A 15 -9.88 -33.80 -10.26
CA GLY A 15 -8.85 -33.36 -9.32
C GLY A 15 -8.92 -31.84 -9.17
N PHE A 16 -9.47 -31.33 -8.07
CA PHE A 16 -9.24 -29.98 -7.66
C PHE A 16 -7.77 -29.86 -7.21
N PHE A 17 -6.93 -29.39 -8.08
CA PHE A 17 -5.65 -28.85 -7.66
C PHE A 17 -5.97 -27.56 -6.87
N ALA A 18 -5.87 -27.60 -5.56
CA ALA A 18 -5.68 -26.40 -4.77
C ALA A 18 -4.40 -25.74 -5.28
N THR A 19 -4.52 -24.66 -6.04
CA THR A 19 -3.38 -23.81 -6.36
C THR A 19 -2.87 -23.29 -5.02
N ALA A 20 -1.72 -23.79 -4.57
CA ALA A 20 -1.01 -23.18 -3.46
C ALA A 20 -0.84 -21.71 -3.81
N ALA A 21 -1.26 -20.81 -2.91
CA ALA A 21 -1.02 -19.38 -3.08
C ALA A 21 0.47 -19.21 -3.33
N LEU A 22 0.83 -18.65 -4.49
CA LEU A 22 2.24 -18.47 -4.82
C LEU A 22 2.80 -17.43 -3.87
N ALA A 23 3.90 -17.75 -3.21
CA ALA A 23 4.64 -16.82 -2.37
C ALA A 23 5.11 -15.62 -3.20
N ASP A 24 4.89 -14.38 -2.72
CA ASP A 24 5.28 -13.17 -3.43
C ASP A 24 6.52 -12.50 -2.81
N ASN A 25 6.79 -12.75 -1.52
CA ASN A 25 8.07 -12.43 -0.93
C ASN A 25 9.17 -13.41 -1.42
N PRO A 26 10.38 -12.94 -1.70
CA PRO A 26 10.85 -11.56 -1.69
C PRO A 26 10.33 -10.76 -2.89
N ILE A 27 10.37 -9.40 -2.82
CA ILE A 27 9.87 -8.49 -3.87
C ILE A 27 10.63 -8.63 -5.21
N SER A 28 11.87 -9.13 -5.16
CA SER A 28 12.66 -9.50 -6.33
C SER A 28 13.30 -10.87 -6.10
N SER A 29 13.19 -11.78 -7.08
CA SER A 29 13.74 -13.14 -7.03
C SER A 29 15.00 -13.33 -7.89
N TYR A 30 15.50 -12.26 -8.53
CA TYR A 30 16.62 -12.27 -9.47
C TYR A 30 17.75 -11.30 -9.09
N HIS A 31 17.66 -10.69 -7.91
CA HIS A 31 18.69 -9.85 -7.29
C HIS A 31 18.98 -10.30 -5.86
N TYR A 32 20.21 -10.16 -5.42
CA TYR A 32 20.54 -10.12 -4.00
C TYR A 32 20.50 -8.68 -3.54
N LEU A 33 19.62 -8.38 -2.60
CA LEU A 33 19.28 -7.04 -2.12
C LEU A 33 19.25 -7.04 -0.60
N ALA A 34 19.64 -5.92 0.00
CA ALA A 34 19.73 -5.80 1.45
C ALA A 34 19.33 -4.43 1.99
N ASP A 35 19.30 -4.34 3.29
CA ASP A 35 19.20 -3.14 4.12
C ASP A 35 18.15 -2.13 3.61
N PRO A 36 16.85 -2.53 3.54
CA PRO A 36 15.84 -1.72 2.91
C PRO A 36 15.49 -0.48 3.72
N GLY A 37 15.37 0.66 3.02
CA GLY A 37 14.64 1.85 3.47
C GLY A 37 13.25 1.87 2.83
N ALA A 38 12.26 2.42 3.53
CA ALA A 38 10.89 2.54 3.05
C ALA A 38 10.35 3.97 3.18
N ALA A 39 9.53 4.40 2.23
CA ALA A 39 8.80 5.66 2.24
C ALA A 39 7.50 5.53 1.45
N SER A 40 6.61 6.49 1.59
CA SER A 40 5.36 6.56 0.81
C SER A 40 4.98 8.01 0.51
N ASP A 41 4.19 8.18 -0.53
CA ASP A 41 3.34 9.34 -0.76
C ASP A 41 1.89 8.85 -0.98
N ASP A 42 0.98 9.73 -1.35
CA ASP A 42 -0.44 9.38 -1.57
C ASP A 42 -0.65 8.36 -2.70
N THR A 43 0.33 8.21 -3.61
CA THR A 43 0.23 7.37 -4.81
C THR A 43 1.03 6.08 -4.72
N TYR A 44 2.21 6.13 -4.10
CA TYR A 44 3.16 5.02 -4.14
C TYR A 44 3.77 4.70 -2.77
N PHE A 45 3.95 3.42 -2.53
CA PHE A 45 4.90 2.93 -1.54
C PHE A 45 6.24 2.66 -2.22
N TYR A 46 7.31 3.13 -1.62
CA TYR A 46 8.68 3.05 -2.12
C TYR A 46 9.54 2.16 -1.23
N VAL A 47 10.41 1.38 -1.87
CA VAL A 47 11.50 0.67 -1.19
C VAL A 47 12.80 0.97 -1.93
N ILE A 48 13.81 1.37 -1.19
CA ILE A 48 15.19 1.35 -1.67
C ILE A 48 15.95 0.22 -0.98
N THR A 49 16.96 -0.31 -1.65
CA THR A 49 17.83 -1.35 -1.09
C THR A 49 19.24 -1.12 -1.53
N ASP A 50 20.20 -1.53 -0.74
CA ASP A 50 21.54 -1.73 -1.26
C ASP A 50 21.67 -3.08 -1.98
N SER A 51 22.77 -3.31 -2.70
CA SER A 51 22.95 -4.45 -3.56
C SER A 51 24.04 -5.38 -3.05
N ASP A 52 23.69 -6.60 -2.70
CA ASP A 52 24.64 -7.72 -2.49
C ASP A 52 24.97 -8.37 -3.85
N ASP A 53 25.67 -7.64 -4.70
CA ASP A 53 25.92 -8.01 -6.09
C ASP A 53 26.70 -9.37 -6.22
N PRO A 54 26.12 -10.40 -6.87
CA PRO A 54 26.79 -11.68 -7.07
C PRO A 54 27.99 -11.61 -8.01
N ALA A 55 28.16 -10.51 -8.74
CA ALA A 55 29.34 -10.27 -9.56
C ALA A 55 30.60 -9.92 -8.73
N VAL A 56 30.45 -9.61 -7.44
CA VAL A 56 31.58 -9.33 -6.56
C VAL A 56 32.33 -10.60 -6.23
N ALA A 57 33.66 -10.53 -6.28
CA ALA A 57 34.54 -11.68 -6.02
C ALA A 57 34.58 -12.13 -4.56
N ASN A 58 34.21 -11.28 -3.62
CA ASN A 58 34.33 -11.55 -2.19
C ASN A 58 33.04 -12.18 -1.63
N ALA A 59 33.03 -13.49 -1.43
CA ALA A 59 31.92 -14.22 -0.84
C ALA A 59 31.82 -14.07 0.70
N SER A 60 32.72 -13.34 1.33
CA SER A 60 32.83 -13.21 2.79
C SER A 60 32.90 -11.76 3.28
N GLY A 61 32.36 -10.80 2.50
CA GLY A 61 32.35 -9.38 2.84
C GLY A 61 31.22 -8.62 2.18
N TYR A 62 31.02 -7.39 2.61
CA TYR A 62 30.07 -6.47 2.04
C TYR A 62 30.81 -5.51 1.09
N ASP A 63 30.70 -5.70 -0.21
CA ASP A 63 31.21 -4.82 -1.25
C ASP A 63 30.02 -4.24 -2.02
N ILE A 64 29.36 -3.27 -1.38
CA ILE A 64 28.07 -2.73 -1.78
C ILE A 64 28.28 -1.42 -2.50
N LYS A 65 27.95 -1.36 -3.78
CA LYS A 65 28.26 -0.26 -4.68
C LYS A 65 27.05 0.49 -5.24
N ALA A 66 25.85 -0.03 -5.07
CA ALA A 66 24.69 0.54 -5.74
C ALA A 66 23.43 0.46 -4.88
N LEU A 67 22.54 1.44 -5.09
CA LEU A 67 21.16 1.42 -4.60
C LEU A 67 20.22 1.00 -5.72
N TYR A 68 19.28 0.14 -5.37
CA TYR A 68 18.12 -0.24 -6.18
C TYR A 68 16.87 0.46 -5.69
N GLY A 69 15.94 0.74 -6.60
CA GLY A 69 14.68 1.41 -6.27
C GLY A 69 13.47 0.64 -6.74
N PHE A 70 12.47 0.55 -5.88
CA PHE A 70 11.20 -0.13 -6.13
C PHE A 70 10.04 0.78 -5.76
N ARG A 71 8.91 0.63 -6.45
CA ARG A 71 7.65 1.23 -6.03
C ARG A 71 6.47 0.31 -6.34
N THR A 72 5.38 0.52 -5.61
CA THR A 72 4.10 -0.14 -5.87
C THR A 72 2.96 0.83 -5.55
N LYS A 73 1.81 0.68 -6.24
CA LYS A 73 0.56 1.35 -5.89
C LYS A 73 -0.33 0.46 -5.01
N ASP A 74 -0.16 -0.85 -5.13
CA ASP A 74 -1.11 -1.86 -4.66
C ASP A 74 -0.52 -2.86 -3.66
N MET A 75 0.73 -2.66 -3.25
CA MET A 75 1.49 -3.52 -2.33
C MET A 75 1.76 -4.95 -2.84
N LYS A 76 1.39 -5.26 -4.09
CA LYS A 76 1.56 -6.59 -4.68
C LYS A 76 2.39 -6.59 -5.96
N ASN A 77 2.11 -5.66 -6.87
CA ASN A 77 2.82 -5.52 -8.12
C ASN A 77 3.90 -4.43 -7.97
N TRP A 78 5.15 -4.86 -7.98
CA TRP A 78 6.31 -4.01 -7.77
C TRP A 78 6.96 -3.63 -9.10
N THR A 79 7.22 -2.35 -9.31
CA THR A 79 8.08 -1.88 -10.39
C THR A 79 9.51 -1.78 -9.88
N ASP A 80 10.42 -2.57 -10.46
CA ASP A 80 11.85 -2.52 -10.20
C ASP A 80 12.52 -1.59 -11.22
N PHE A 81 13.12 -0.51 -10.74
CA PHE A 81 13.87 0.46 -11.54
C PHE A 81 15.35 0.10 -11.66
N GLY A 82 15.79 -0.99 -11.06
CA GLY A 82 17.19 -1.40 -11.00
C GLY A 82 18.06 -0.42 -10.21
N ILE A 83 19.27 -0.25 -10.67
CA ILE A 83 20.21 0.69 -10.05
C ILE A 83 19.70 2.12 -10.25
N ILE A 84 19.39 2.79 -9.16
CA ILE A 84 18.99 4.21 -9.12
C ILE A 84 20.17 5.12 -8.75
N TYR A 85 21.21 4.58 -8.11
CA TYR A 85 22.44 5.29 -7.80
C TYR A 85 23.62 4.31 -7.70
N ASP A 86 24.74 4.62 -8.36
CA ASP A 86 25.90 3.73 -8.49
C ASP A 86 27.18 4.47 -8.07
N ALA A 87 27.74 4.12 -6.90
CA ALA A 87 28.97 4.71 -6.36
C ALA A 87 30.16 4.59 -7.31
N ARG A 88 30.24 3.52 -8.10
CA ARG A 88 31.33 3.29 -9.08
C ARG A 88 31.41 4.36 -10.16
N LYS A 89 30.33 5.14 -10.32
CA LYS A 89 30.18 6.17 -11.37
C LYS A 89 30.07 7.57 -10.79
N VAL A 90 30.30 7.74 -9.48
CA VAL A 90 30.20 9.03 -8.79
C VAL A 90 31.52 9.28 -8.04
N ASP A 91 32.17 10.39 -8.37
CA ASP A 91 33.42 10.73 -7.76
C ASP A 91 33.30 11.00 -6.24
N GLY A 92 34.23 10.47 -5.46
CA GLY A 92 34.34 10.70 -4.03
C GLY A 92 33.40 9.85 -3.16
N ILE A 93 32.77 8.81 -3.73
CA ILE A 93 31.99 7.81 -3.00
C ILE A 93 32.59 6.42 -3.26
N GLY A 94 32.94 5.71 -2.20
CA GLY A 94 33.56 4.39 -2.29
C GLY A 94 32.53 3.25 -2.27
N ASP A 95 31.61 3.33 -1.32
CA ASP A 95 30.57 2.33 -1.08
C ASP A 95 29.22 3.01 -0.77
N ILE A 96 28.12 2.29 -0.96
CA ILE A 96 26.80 2.72 -0.50
C ILE A 96 26.16 1.56 0.24
N TRP A 97 26.16 1.66 1.57
CA TRP A 97 25.54 0.64 2.44
C TRP A 97 24.12 1.03 2.80
N ALA A 98 23.59 0.49 3.91
CA ALA A 98 22.24 0.72 4.39
C ALA A 98 21.81 2.19 4.36
N SER A 99 20.82 2.51 3.55
CA SER A 99 20.36 3.88 3.27
C SER A 99 18.93 4.11 3.72
N GLY A 100 18.63 5.32 4.19
CA GLY A 100 17.26 5.74 4.51
C GLY A 100 16.64 6.59 3.41
N ILE A 101 15.33 6.47 3.20
CA ILE A 101 14.54 7.27 2.25
C ILE A 101 13.34 7.90 2.94
N ALA A 102 12.97 9.11 2.53
CA ALA A 102 11.70 9.75 2.89
C ALA A 102 11.20 10.67 1.78
N VAL A 103 9.90 10.93 1.77
CA VAL A 103 9.28 11.99 0.98
C VAL A 103 9.24 13.25 1.83
N ASN A 104 9.74 14.36 1.29
CA ASN A 104 9.72 15.65 1.97
C ASN A 104 8.35 16.34 1.73
N PRO A 105 7.55 16.60 2.78
CA PRO A 105 6.23 17.21 2.61
C PRO A 105 6.28 18.67 2.15
N ASN A 106 7.44 19.34 2.22
CA ASN A 106 7.55 20.74 1.78
C ASN A 106 7.73 20.91 0.26
N ASP A 107 8.30 19.92 -0.43
CA ASP A 107 8.59 19.98 -1.87
C ASP A 107 8.17 18.72 -2.65
N HIS A 108 7.57 17.74 -1.96
CA HIS A 108 7.10 16.45 -2.48
C HIS A 108 8.18 15.62 -3.19
N ARG A 109 9.45 15.88 -2.90
CA ARG A 109 10.59 15.15 -3.45
C ARG A 109 11.00 14.00 -2.55
N LEU A 110 11.56 12.98 -3.17
CA LEU A 110 12.24 11.89 -2.48
C LEU A 110 13.65 12.32 -2.09
N TYR A 111 14.06 12.00 -0.85
CA TYR A 111 15.40 12.20 -0.35
C TYR A 111 15.96 10.89 0.22
N ILE A 112 17.21 10.61 -0.12
CA ILE A 112 17.97 9.47 0.38
C ILE A 112 19.19 9.98 1.15
N VAL A 113 19.34 9.52 2.39
CA VAL A 113 20.58 9.61 3.15
C VAL A 113 21.29 8.27 3.04
N PHE A 114 22.58 8.28 2.75
CA PHE A 114 23.35 7.06 2.54
C PHE A 114 24.73 7.15 3.21
N PRO A 115 25.30 6.05 3.73
CA PRO A 115 26.67 6.02 4.23
C PRO A 115 27.61 5.76 3.06
N ASP A 116 28.79 6.36 3.10
CA ASP A 116 29.91 5.96 2.25
C ASP A 116 30.73 4.88 2.96
N GLY A 117 30.21 3.65 2.88
CA GLY A 117 30.75 2.51 3.61
C GLY A 117 30.76 2.70 5.12
N GLY A 118 31.62 1.98 5.82
CA GLY A 118 31.70 2.00 7.30
C GLY A 118 32.35 3.23 7.90
N GLY A 119 32.88 4.16 7.11
CA GLY A 119 33.65 5.30 7.62
C GLY A 119 33.83 6.48 6.70
N GLY A 120 33.27 6.47 5.51
CA GLY A 120 33.38 7.56 4.52
C GLY A 120 32.43 8.74 4.75
N GLY A 121 31.60 8.71 5.80
CA GLY A 121 30.64 9.74 6.13
C GLY A 121 29.24 9.48 5.56
N ILE A 122 28.34 10.47 5.65
CA ILE A 122 26.92 10.38 5.26
C ILE A 122 26.62 11.38 4.16
N GLY A 123 26.14 10.89 3.02
CA GLY A 123 25.68 11.70 1.89
C GLY A 123 24.17 11.93 1.90
N LEU A 124 23.71 12.89 1.07
CA LEU A 124 22.31 13.18 0.83
C LEU A 124 22.09 13.38 -0.67
N ILE A 125 21.08 12.75 -1.22
CA ILE A 125 20.62 12.96 -2.59
C ILE A 125 19.10 13.15 -2.62
N GLY A 126 18.60 13.89 -3.63
CA GLY A 126 17.18 14.15 -3.83
C GLY A 126 16.77 13.99 -5.29
N ALA A 127 15.52 13.57 -5.52
CA ALA A 127 14.93 13.41 -6.85
C ALA A 127 13.42 13.61 -6.81
N ASP A 128 12.81 13.92 -7.97
CA ASP A 128 11.36 14.03 -8.11
C ASP A 128 10.70 12.65 -8.37
N SER A 129 11.48 11.63 -8.63
CA SER A 129 11.02 10.25 -8.89
C SER A 129 12.04 9.26 -8.33
N ILE A 130 11.57 8.08 -7.92
CA ILE A 130 12.44 6.98 -7.49
C ILE A 130 13.44 6.56 -8.57
N ALA A 131 13.07 6.69 -9.84
CA ALA A 131 13.98 6.43 -10.96
C ALA A 131 15.06 7.52 -11.13
N GLY A 132 14.99 8.61 -10.39
CA GLY A 132 15.88 9.77 -10.53
C GLY A 132 15.43 10.74 -11.65
N PRO A 133 16.32 11.62 -12.15
CA PRO A 133 17.75 11.68 -11.79
C PRO A 133 17.99 12.17 -10.35
N TRP A 134 18.86 11.47 -9.65
CA TRP A 134 19.26 11.83 -8.29
C TRP A 134 20.37 12.87 -8.30
N THR A 135 20.24 13.90 -7.48
CA THR A 135 21.20 15.00 -7.37
C THR A 135 21.57 15.29 -5.91
N ASN A 136 22.78 15.71 -5.66
CA ASN A 136 23.23 16.15 -4.33
C ASN A 136 22.79 17.59 -4.07
N PRO A 137 21.87 17.87 -3.12
CA PRO A 137 21.42 19.22 -2.80
C PRO A 137 22.37 19.97 -1.86
N VAL A 138 23.29 19.26 -1.19
CA VAL A 138 24.18 19.84 -0.19
C VAL A 138 25.10 20.88 -0.81
N SER A 139 25.20 22.02 -0.18
CA SER A 139 26.00 23.15 -0.68
C SER A 139 27.46 22.77 -0.97
N GLY A 140 27.91 23.03 -2.19
CA GLY A 140 29.25 22.68 -2.65
C GLY A 140 29.48 21.18 -2.88
N ASN A 141 28.42 20.41 -3.13
CA ASN A 141 28.45 18.95 -3.34
C ASN A 141 29.14 18.18 -2.20
N LYS A 142 28.96 18.63 -0.96
CA LYS A 142 29.53 18.01 0.23
C LYS A 142 28.65 16.89 0.75
N LYS A 143 29.23 16.04 1.59
CA LYS A 143 28.44 15.13 2.46
C LYS A 143 27.87 15.90 3.66
N LEU A 144 26.78 15.43 4.24
CA LEU A 144 26.28 15.96 5.52
C LEU A 144 27.30 15.72 6.64
N ILE A 145 27.70 14.46 6.77
CA ILE A 145 28.72 14.06 7.77
C ILE A 145 29.97 13.63 7.03
N ASN A 146 31.08 14.01 7.58
CA ASN A 146 32.40 13.69 7.06
C ASN A 146 33.18 12.81 8.05
N ASN A 147 33.86 11.81 7.52
CA ASN A 147 34.84 11.05 8.30
C ASN A 147 36.29 11.23 7.74
N TRP A 148 36.40 11.56 6.46
CA TRP A 148 37.68 11.69 5.75
C TRP A 148 37.93 13.11 5.20
N GLY A 149 36.97 13.96 5.14
CA GLY A 149 37.00 15.31 4.56
C GLY A 149 35.80 15.62 3.65
N GLY A 150 35.42 16.88 3.53
CA GLY A 150 34.38 17.35 2.61
C GLY A 150 32.93 17.34 3.10
N GLY A 151 32.66 16.89 4.31
CA GLY A 151 31.34 16.99 4.95
C GLY A 151 31.08 18.31 5.67
N LEU A 152 29.87 18.46 6.23
CA LEU A 152 29.48 19.60 7.05
C LEU A 152 29.79 19.40 8.54
N ALA A 153 29.84 18.15 9.01
CA ALA A 153 30.22 17.76 10.36
C ALA A 153 30.90 16.39 10.38
N ASP A 154 31.53 16.04 11.51
CA ASP A 154 32.24 14.79 11.70
C ASP A 154 31.40 13.77 12.46
N CYS A 155 31.80 12.49 12.44
CA CYS A 155 31.21 11.37 13.15
C CYS A 155 31.58 11.30 14.63
N ASP A 156 31.88 12.43 15.26
CA ASP A 156 32.30 12.45 16.66
C ASP A 156 31.27 11.91 17.63
N GLY A 157 31.73 11.07 18.56
CA GLY A 157 30.93 10.53 19.66
C GLY A 157 30.17 9.25 19.39
N ILE A 158 30.33 8.63 18.20
CA ILE A 158 29.72 7.32 17.85
C ILE A 158 30.78 6.32 17.39
N GLY A 159 30.51 5.02 17.55
CA GLY A 159 31.45 3.97 17.20
C GLY A 159 31.58 3.76 15.70
N TRP A 160 30.44 3.69 15.00
CA TRP A 160 30.34 3.53 13.54
C TRP A 160 29.50 4.66 12.95
N CYS A 161 29.97 5.27 11.86
CA CYS A 161 29.30 6.35 11.16
C CYS A 161 28.60 5.81 9.90
N PHE A 162 27.50 5.11 10.10
CA PHE A 162 26.76 4.48 9.01
C PHE A 162 25.28 4.29 9.36
N ASP A 163 24.52 3.55 8.54
CA ASP A 163 23.11 3.23 8.66
C ASP A 163 22.23 4.46 8.97
N PRO A 164 22.27 5.50 8.12
CA PRO A 164 21.44 6.66 8.33
C PRO A 164 19.99 6.38 7.95
N ALA A 165 19.04 6.97 8.70
CA ALA A 165 17.66 7.10 8.32
C ALA A 165 17.26 8.57 8.29
N ILE A 166 16.26 8.89 7.47
CA ILE A 166 15.69 10.22 7.31
C ILE A 166 14.19 10.18 7.64
N PHE A 167 13.72 11.21 8.34
CA PHE A 167 12.34 11.35 8.76
C PHE A 167 11.89 12.81 8.63
N PHE A 168 10.68 13.05 8.14
CA PHE A 168 10.02 14.36 8.16
C PHE A 168 8.84 14.30 9.11
N ASP A 169 8.73 15.32 9.97
CA ASP A 169 7.59 15.48 10.87
C ASP A 169 6.45 16.23 10.16
N ASP A 170 5.24 16.23 10.76
CA ASP A 170 4.03 16.85 10.22
C ASP A 170 4.18 18.36 9.99
N ASP A 171 5.07 19.03 10.75
CA ASP A 171 5.41 20.45 10.56
C ASP A 171 6.42 20.71 9.42
N GLY A 172 6.81 19.65 8.71
CA GLY A 172 7.80 19.68 7.64
C GLY A 172 9.25 19.79 8.11
N GLN A 173 9.52 19.63 9.41
CA GLN A 173 10.90 19.57 9.91
C GLN A 173 11.51 18.21 9.60
N GLY A 174 12.58 18.20 8.83
CA GLY A 174 13.36 16.99 8.53
C GLY A 174 14.37 16.67 9.64
N TYR A 175 14.56 15.40 9.87
CA TYR A 175 15.58 14.85 10.78
C TYR A 175 16.34 13.74 10.08
N PHE A 176 17.60 13.53 10.46
CA PHE A 176 18.30 12.30 10.09
C PHE A 176 19.04 11.74 11.31
N THR A 177 19.03 10.43 11.43
CA THR A 177 19.72 9.68 12.46
C THR A 177 20.74 8.75 11.82
N PHE A 178 21.79 8.42 12.54
CA PHE A 178 22.80 7.47 12.09
C PHE A 178 23.64 7.01 13.29
N GLY A 179 24.37 5.94 13.11
CA GLY A 179 25.31 5.46 14.10
C GLY A 179 25.25 3.94 14.26
N GLY A 180 26.08 3.47 15.18
CA GLY A 180 26.20 2.07 15.52
C GLY A 180 27.46 1.83 16.34
N GLY A 181 27.69 0.58 16.72
CA GLY A 181 28.91 0.20 17.38
C GLY A 181 28.88 -1.17 18.03
N SER A 182 30.00 -1.88 17.99
CA SER A 182 30.24 -3.06 18.80
C SER A 182 30.72 -2.67 20.20
N SER A 183 30.80 -3.66 21.11
CA SER A 183 31.40 -3.45 22.45
C SER A 183 32.79 -2.84 22.41
N ASP A 184 33.56 -3.13 21.36
CA ASP A 184 34.96 -2.75 21.23
C ASP A 184 35.16 -1.36 20.62
N SER A 185 34.15 -0.81 19.91
CA SER A 185 34.18 0.50 19.26
C SER A 185 33.51 1.61 20.06
N ARG A 186 32.95 1.33 21.23
CA ARG A 186 32.26 2.30 22.07
C ARG A 186 33.21 3.08 22.95
N PRO A 187 32.95 4.39 23.17
CA PRO A 187 33.64 5.13 24.23
C PRO A 187 33.48 4.42 25.58
N ALA A 188 34.54 4.40 26.38
CA ALA A 188 34.63 3.63 27.64
C ALA A 188 33.55 3.94 28.69
N ASN A 189 32.80 5.04 28.53
CA ASN A 189 31.74 5.48 29.46
C ASN A 189 30.36 5.50 28.81
N ASN A 190 30.16 4.82 27.64
CA ASN A 190 28.90 4.86 26.95
C ASN A 190 27.99 3.70 27.37
N ASP A 191 26.82 4.03 27.90
CA ASP A 191 25.75 3.09 28.12
C ASP A 191 25.41 2.36 26.81
N ASN A 192 25.05 1.09 26.90
CA ASN A 192 24.95 0.17 25.77
C ASN A 192 24.08 0.63 24.58
N ASN A 193 23.29 1.69 24.71
CA ASN A 193 22.32 2.13 23.73
C ASN A 193 22.41 3.64 23.40
N ASP A 194 23.51 4.26 23.71
CA ASP A 194 23.79 5.67 23.39
C ASP A 194 24.81 5.73 22.23
N ILE A 195 24.43 5.14 21.09
CA ILE A 195 25.32 4.97 19.94
C ILE A 195 24.77 5.59 18.65
N PHE A 196 23.62 6.28 18.73
CA PHE A 196 23.02 6.96 17.59
C PHE A 196 23.00 8.47 17.80
N ASN A 197 23.30 9.21 16.75
CA ASN A 197 23.13 10.65 16.68
C ASN A 197 21.89 11.00 15.84
N ILE A 198 21.24 12.12 16.19
CA ILE A 198 20.19 12.73 15.39
C ILE A 198 20.47 14.22 15.23
N TYR A 199 20.12 14.76 14.06
CA TYR A 199 20.20 16.18 13.72
C TYR A 199 18.92 16.64 13.00
N LYS A 200 18.65 17.95 13.06
CA LYS A 200 17.62 18.61 12.25
C LYS A 200 18.19 18.99 10.88
N LEU A 201 17.51 18.60 9.82
CA LEU A 201 17.82 19.07 8.47
C LEU A 201 17.35 20.52 8.28
N ASN A 202 18.05 21.25 7.43
CA ASN A 202 17.57 22.55 6.96
C ASN A 202 16.39 22.34 6.00
N LYS A 203 15.40 23.21 6.05
CA LYS A 203 14.20 23.10 5.19
C LYS A 203 14.52 23.13 3.68
N ASP A 204 15.60 23.77 3.28
CA ASP A 204 16.08 23.82 1.88
C ASP A 204 16.89 22.59 1.45
N MET A 205 17.07 21.62 2.33
CA MET A 205 17.82 20.37 2.14
C MET A 205 19.30 20.57 1.76
N LYS A 206 19.86 21.79 1.91
CA LYS A 206 21.27 22.10 1.56
C LYS A 206 22.26 21.86 2.69
N GLY A 207 21.78 21.35 3.82
CA GLY A 207 22.56 21.07 5.01
C GLY A 207 21.68 20.79 6.21
N PHE A 208 22.24 20.96 7.40
CA PHE A 208 21.56 20.68 8.65
C PHE A 208 22.06 21.62 9.77
N ASP A 209 21.31 21.70 10.87
CA ASP A 209 21.69 22.44 12.06
C ASP A 209 22.68 21.61 12.92
N VAL A 210 23.95 21.92 12.82
CA VAL A 210 25.02 21.25 13.58
C VAL A 210 24.80 21.39 15.11
N SER A 211 24.20 22.51 15.56
CA SER A 211 23.93 22.76 16.97
C SER A 211 22.82 21.89 17.56
N SER A 212 21.99 21.28 16.68
CA SER A 212 20.91 20.38 17.06
C SER A 212 21.38 18.97 17.45
N LYS A 213 22.68 18.67 17.37
CA LYS A 213 23.22 17.35 17.71
C LYS A 213 22.66 16.79 19.01
N THR A 214 22.07 15.63 18.94
CA THR A 214 21.57 14.91 20.11
C THR A 214 21.99 13.45 20.03
N HIS A 215 22.56 12.93 21.13
CA HIS A 215 22.73 11.49 21.29
C HIS A 215 21.39 10.88 21.73
N LEU A 216 20.89 9.94 20.94
CA LEU A 216 19.63 9.29 21.23
C LEU A 216 19.79 8.31 22.38
N LYS A 217 19.01 8.51 23.44
CA LYS A 217 18.99 7.63 24.59
C LYS A 217 17.77 6.72 24.52
N ILE A 218 18.04 5.43 24.58
CA ILE A 218 17.00 4.38 24.62
C ILE A 218 17.47 3.25 25.53
N GLY A 219 16.60 2.81 26.44
CA GLY A 219 16.83 1.60 27.24
C GLY A 219 16.67 0.31 26.42
N GLY A 220 16.76 -0.85 27.07
CA GLY A 220 16.47 -2.14 26.45
C GLY A 220 17.71 -2.95 26.05
N PRO A 221 17.57 -3.88 25.08
CA PRO A 221 18.66 -4.73 24.61
C PRO A 221 19.80 -3.91 24.00
N LYS A 222 20.99 -4.49 24.01
CA LYS A 222 22.18 -3.87 23.44
C LYS A 222 21.98 -3.54 21.96
N ALA A 223 21.98 -2.25 21.66
CA ALA A 223 21.89 -1.75 20.28
C ALA A 223 23.16 -2.07 19.50
N MET A 224 23.02 -2.29 18.20
CA MET A 224 24.12 -2.53 17.28
C MET A 224 24.14 -1.50 16.14
N GLU A 225 23.04 -1.36 15.38
CA GLU A 225 22.99 -0.55 14.17
C GLU A 225 21.53 -0.26 13.75
N ALA A 226 21.31 0.30 12.55
CA ALA A 226 20.03 0.43 11.88
C ALA A 226 18.99 1.26 12.66
N SER A 227 19.38 2.45 13.13
CA SER A 227 18.44 3.38 13.76
C SER A 227 17.40 3.87 12.75
N TYR A 228 16.12 3.82 13.12
CA TYR A 228 15.00 4.24 12.27
C TYR A 228 13.95 4.98 13.08
N ILE A 229 13.40 6.08 12.55
CA ILE A 229 12.37 6.87 13.23
C ILE A 229 11.12 6.95 12.35
N HIS A 230 9.96 6.72 12.97
CA HIS A 230 8.66 6.99 12.37
C HIS A 230 7.70 7.56 13.42
N LYS A 231 6.56 8.09 12.98
CA LYS A 231 5.53 8.68 13.85
C LYS A 231 4.20 7.97 13.67
N TYR A 232 3.50 7.70 14.77
CA TYR A 232 2.14 7.16 14.77
C TYR A 232 1.33 7.76 15.92
N LYS A 233 0.16 8.34 15.61
CA LYS A 233 -0.75 8.97 16.58
C LYS A 233 -0.02 9.89 17.58
N GLY A 234 0.81 10.79 17.05
CA GLY A 234 1.53 11.78 17.84
C GLY A 234 2.73 11.26 18.66
N ASN A 235 3.03 9.97 18.61
CA ASN A 235 4.20 9.37 19.26
C ASN A 235 5.30 9.08 18.22
N TYR A 236 6.54 9.27 18.61
CA TYR A 236 7.72 8.92 17.81
C TYR A 236 8.26 7.58 18.27
N TYR A 237 8.62 6.75 17.32
CA TYR A 237 9.16 5.42 17.51
C TYR A 237 10.60 5.40 17.00
N LEU A 238 11.55 5.11 17.85
CA LEU A 238 12.92 4.79 17.46
C LEU A 238 13.08 3.28 17.51
N SER A 239 13.28 2.66 16.35
CA SER A 239 13.63 1.24 16.25
C SER A 239 15.10 1.07 15.85
N TYR A 240 15.70 -0.06 16.22
CA TYR A 240 17.13 -0.31 16.01
C TYR A 240 17.43 -1.82 16.03
N SER A 241 18.46 -2.21 15.31
CA SER A 241 18.99 -3.57 15.35
C SER A 241 19.76 -3.83 16.63
N THR A 242 19.48 -4.96 17.26
CA THR A 242 20.14 -5.39 18.49
C THR A 242 21.30 -6.35 18.23
N ALA A 243 22.22 -6.46 19.16
CA ALA A 243 23.37 -7.37 19.07
C ALA A 243 22.98 -8.86 18.96
N ASP A 244 21.74 -9.21 19.28
CA ASP A 244 21.16 -10.56 19.10
C ASP A 244 20.23 -10.66 17.88
N LEU A 245 20.41 -9.75 16.90
CA LEU A 245 19.81 -9.79 15.55
C LEU A 245 18.29 -9.63 15.53
N ARG A 246 17.72 -8.90 16.50
CA ARG A 246 16.31 -8.52 16.54
C ARG A 246 16.17 -7.01 16.32
N ILE A 247 14.98 -6.54 16.03
CA ILE A 247 14.66 -5.11 16.02
C ILE A 247 13.89 -4.76 17.28
N ALA A 248 14.54 -3.98 18.12
CA ALA A 248 13.94 -3.39 19.33
C ALA A 248 13.40 -1.99 19.03
N TYR A 249 12.49 -1.49 19.86
CA TYR A 249 12.00 -0.13 19.71
C TYR A 249 11.69 0.54 21.04
N GLY A 250 11.67 1.85 21.02
CA GLY A 250 11.18 2.72 22.10
C GLY A 250 10.30 3.83 21.58
N MET A 251 9.55 4.45 22.48
CA MET A 251 8.61 5.53 22.18
C MET A 251 9.00 6.81 22.92
N SER A 252 8.69 7.95 22.27
CA SER A 252 8.89 9.30 22.83
C SER A 252 7.79 10.24 22.31
N SER A 253 7.53 11.32 23.04
CA SER A 253 6.73 12.46 22.54
C SER A 253 7.57 13.49 21.76
N ASN A 254 8.87 13.24 21.55
CA ASN A 254 9.79 14.13 20.86
C ASN A 254 10.73 13.32 19.96
N PRO A 255 10.89 13.67 18.65
CA PRO A 255 11.77 12.93 17.74
C PRO A 255 13.23 12.92 18.19
N MET A 256 13.67 13.93 18.96
CA MET A 256 15.01 14.00 19.53
C MET A 256 15.16 13.20 20.83
N GLY A 257 14.11 12.47 21.27
CA GLY A 257 14.09 11.67 22.50
C GLY A 257 13.94 12.49 23.78
N PRO A 258 14.22 11.92 24.97
CA PRO A 258 14.63 10.53 25.18
C PRO A 258 13.52 9.52 24.87
N TYR A 259 13.92 8.31 24.46
CA TYR A 259 13.00 7.22 24.16
C TYR A 259 12.89 6.23 25.32
N THR A 260 11.68 5.78 25.58
CA THR A 260 11.40 4.72 26.54
C THR A 260 11.25 3.40 25.81
N TYR A 261 12.11 2.41 26.11
CA TYR A 261 12.04 1.08 25.54
C TYR A 261 10.67 0.43 25.75
N LYS A 262 10.13 -0.21 24.70
CA LYS A 262 8.80 -0.83 24.70
C LYS A 262 8.81 -2.33 24.43
N GLY A 263 9.77 -2.84 23.68
CA GLY A 263 9.82 -4.25 23.35
C GLY A 263 10.61 -4.57 22.08
N ILE A 264 10.51 -5.82 21.68
CA ILE A 264 10.96 -6.29 20.38
C ILE A 264 9.77 -6.18 19.42
N PHE A 265 9.99 -5.49 18.31
CA PHE A 265 9.01 -5.37 17.23
C PHE A 265 9.18 -6.50 16.19
N MET A 266 10.43 -6.85 15.86
CA MET A 266 10.73 -7.84 14.85
C MET A 266 11.79 -8.80 15.37
N GLY A 267 11.48 -10.10 15.40
CA GLY A 267 12.44 -11.15 15.69
C GLY A 267 13.46 -11.33 14.58
N ASN A 268 14.35 -12.31 14.72
CA ASN A 268 15.17 -12.72 13.58
C ASN A 268 14.26 -13.41 12.54
N PRO A 269 14.26 -12.99 11.25
CA PRO A 269 13.32 -13.49 10.26
C PRO A 269 13.20 -15.01 10.21
N SER A 270 11.98 -15.50 10.42
CA SER A 270 11.66 -16.92 10.43
C SER A 270 10.22 -17.19 9.96
N ILE A 271 10.00 -18.31 9.29
CA ILE A 271 8.67 -18.75 8.84
C ILE A 271 8.47 -20.20 9.29
N GLY A 272 7.37 -20.46 9.99
CA GLY A 272 7.05 -21.79 10.49
C GLY A 272 8.15 -22.37 11.40
N GLY A 273 8.87 -21.51 12.12
CA GLY A 273 10.00 -21.90 12.98
C GLY A 273 11.33 -22.14 12.25
N GLN A 274 11.35 -22.02 10.91
CA GLN A 274 12.59 -22.10 10.13
C GLN A 274 13.20 -20.69 10.03
N ASN A 275 14.44 -20.54 10.50
CA ASN A 275 15.22 -19.33 10.32
C ASN A 275 15.52 -19.10 8.83
N ILE A 276 15.13 -17.95 8.31
CA ILE A 276 15.35 -17.54 6.92
C ILE A 276 16.40 -16.42 6.81
N ASN A 277 17.07 -16.06 7.90
CA ASN A 277 18.03 -14.94 7.96
C ASN A 277 19.49 -15.35 8.26
N ALA A 278 19.86 -16.60 8.24
CA ALA A 278 21.24 -17.10 8.38
C ALA A 278 22.06 -16.51 9.57
N ASN A 279 21.43 -15.86 10.55
CA ASN A 279 22.04 -15.32 11.79
C ASN A 279 23.23 -14.36 11.57
N ASN A 280 23.13 -13.43 10.62
CA ASN A 280 24.20 -12.46 10.42
C ASN A 280 23.79 -11.07 10.93
N ASN A 281 23.04 -10.26 10.19
CA ASN A 281 22.52 -8.97 10.65
C ASN A 281 21.02 -8.87 10.40
N ASN A 282 20.38 -7.81 10.89
CA ASN A 282 18.98 -7.54 10.66
C ASN A 282 18.78 -6.04 10.41
N HIS A 283 17.96 -5.68 9.44
CA HIS A 283 17.72 -4.31 9.05
C HIS A 283 16.29 -4.13 8.54
N HIS A 284 15.76 -2.91 8.63
CA HIS A 284 14.36 -2.63 8.31
C HIS A 284 14.13 -1.19 7.86
N GLY A 285 13.05 -0.98 7.09
CA GLY A 285 12.46 0.33 6.80
C GLY A 285 10.96 0.26 7.03
N ILE A 286 10.37 1.30 7.62
CA ILE A 286 8.96 1.34 7.98
C ILE A 286 8.30 2.54 7.30
N ALA A 287 7.12 2.34 6.68
CA ALA A 287 6.28 3.44 6.23
C ALA A 287 4.79 3.07 6.31
N GLU A 288 3.96 4.07 6.48
CA GLU A 288 2.52 3.97 6.33
C GLU A 288 2.16 4.15 4.86
N PHE A 289 1.12 3.47 4.37
CA PHE A 289 0.58 3.68 3.03
C PHE A 289 -0.90 3.36 2.99
N LYS A 290 -1.72 4.33 2.62
CA LYS A 290 -3.18 4.19 2.51
C LYS A 290 -3.82 3.57 3.76
N GLY A 291 -3.46 4.07 4.94
CA GLY A 291 -3.99 3.62 6.23
C GLY A 291 -3.37 2.32 6.79
N HIS A 292 -2.43 1.71 6.09
CA HIS A 292 -1.76 0.48 6.49
C HIS A 292 -0.28 0.70 6.78
N TRP A 293 0.27 -0.03 7.74
CA TRP A 293 1.68 0.05 8.10
C TRP A 293 2.46 -1.14 7.57
N TYR A 294 3.56 -0.85 6.90
CA TYR A 294 4.41 -1.87 6.27
C TYR A 294 5.84 -1.76 6.75
N VAL A 295 6.48 -2.92 6.84
CA VAL A 295 7.91 -3.03 7.10
C VAL A 295 8.58 -3.78 5.96
N ALA A 296 9.58 -3.15 5.35
CA ALA A 296 10.54 -3.81 4.49
C ALA A 296 11.70 -4.30 5.34
N TYR A 297 12.17 -5.51 5.12
CA TYR A 297 13.26 -6.12 5.86
C TYR A 297 14.06 -7.06 4.97
N HIS A 298 15.31 -7.35 5.34
CA HIS A 298 16.06 -8.33 4.60
C HIS A 298 15.99 -9.74 5.24
N ASP A 299 16.13 -10.73 4.40
CA ASP A 299 16.28 -12.14 4.76
C ASP A 299 17.31 -12.80 3.83
N ARG A 300 17.35 -14.13 3.77
CA ARG A 300 18.26 -14.89 2.88
C ARG A 300 17.53 -16.00 2.12
N ARG A 301 16.28 -15.77 1.77
CA ARG A 301 15.42 -16.77 1.10
C ARG A 301 16.02 -17.26 -0.20
N ILE A 302 16.53 -16.37 -1.05
CA ILE A 302 17.12 -16.72 -2.35
C ILE A 302 18.40 -17.52 -2.13
N ALA A 303 19.33 -17.03 -1.32
CA ALA A 303 20.62 -17.68 -1.10
C ALA A 303 20.48 -19.04 -0.38
N ASN A 304 19.43 -19.24 0.41
CA ASN A 304 19.09 -20.51 1.04
C ASN A 304 18.29 -21.45 0.12
N GLY A 305 17.74 -20.96 -1.01
CA GLY A 305 16.82 -21.72 -1.86
C GLY A 305 15.50 -22.05 -1.16
N TYR A 306 15.03 -21.15 -0.27
CA TYR A 306 13.81 -21.34 0.49
C TYR A 306 12.58 -21.31 -0.42
N ASP A 307 11.58 -22.16 -0.16
CA ASP A 307 10.36 -22.30 -0.96
C ASP A 307 10.58 -22.54 -2.47
N GLY A 308 11.70 -23.16 -2.82
CA GLY A 308 12.03 -23.44 -4.22
C GLY A 308 12.53 -22.22 -5.00
N LEU A 309 12.88 -21.13 -4.33
CA LEU A 309 13.55 -20.00 -4.97
C LEU A 309 14.88 -20.45 -5.55
N GLU A 310 15.12 -20.11 -6.80
CA GLU A 310 16.39 -20.44 -7.48
C GLU A 310 17.49 -19.51 -6.97
N LYS A 311 18.61 -20.12 -6.53
CA LYS A 311 19.81 -19.34 -6.20
C LYS A 311 20.32 -18.62 -7.44
N ILE A 312 20.67 -17.35 -7.29
CA ILE A 312 21.29 -16.59 -8.37
C ILE A 312 22.76 -17.04 -8.44
N PRO A 313 23.21 -17.60 -9.57
CA PRO A 313 24.58 -18.11 -9.69
C PRO A 313 25.59 -16.94 -9.72
N ALA A 314 26.82 -17.24 -9.32
CA ALA A 314 27.95 -16.34 -9.55
C ALA A 314 28.12 -16.06 -11.05
N GLU A 315 28.61 -14.89 -11.38
CA GLU A 315 29.15 -14.62 -12.71
C GLU A 315 30.45 -15.38 -12.96
N ASP A 316 30.82 -15.54 -14.23
CA ASP A 316 32.03 -16.28 -14.61
C ASP A 316 33.28 -15.75 -13.91
N GLY A 317 33.99 -16.63 -13.23
CA GLY A 317 35.22 -16.33 -12.50
C GLY A 317 35.01 -15.68 -11.12
N LYS A 318 33.77 -15.57 -10.62
CA LYS A 318 33.44 -15.06 -9.31
C LYS A 318 33.13 -16.16 -8.30
N ALA A 319 33.24 -15.81 -7.02
CA ALA A 319 32.86 -16.73 -5.94
C ALA A 319 31.35 -16.96 -5.90
N ASN A 320 30.93 -18.19 -5.54
CA ASN A 320 29.52 -18.47 -5.38
C ASN A 320 28.90 -17.66 -4.22
N PRO A 321 27.68 -17.11 -4.40
CA PRO A 321 26.97 -16.43 -3.35
C PRO A 321 26.76 -17.31 -2.11
N THR A 322 26.90 -16.72 -0.93
CA THR A 322 26.67 -17.36 0.36
C THR A 322 25.52 -16.72 1.12
N PRO A 323 24.74 -17.44 1.92
CA PRO A 323 23.65 -16.86 2.69
C PRO A 323 24.08 -15.75 3.65
N ALA A 324 25.32 -15.77 4.15
CA ALA A 324 25.82 -14.76 5.07
C ALA A 324 25.85 -13.35 4.47
N TYR A 325 26.19 -13.22 3.18
CA TYR A 325 26.48 -11.96 2.50
C TYR A 325 25.63 -11.70 1.26
N HIS A 326 24.63 -12.55 1.00
CA HIS A 326 23.76 -12.41 -0.17
C HIS A 326 22.31 -12.48 0.31
N ARG A 327 21.73 -11.32 0.51
CA ARG A 327 20.42 -11.13 1.13
C ARG A 327 19.31 -10.98 0.09
N SER A 328 18.09 -11.05 0.53
CA SER A 328 16.87 -10.78 -0.24
C SER A 328 15.94 -9.87 0.57
N VAL A 329 15.11 -9.06 -0.09
CA VAL A 329 14.23 -8.12 0.59
C VAL A 329 12.79 -8.55 0.48
N SER A 330 12.12 -8.57 1.61
CA SER A 330 10.71 -8.91 1.80
C SER A 330 9.96 -7.75 2.44
N VAL A 331 8.65 -7.71 2.24
CA VAL A 331 7.75 -6.72 2.85
C VAL A 331 6.59 -7.45 3.50
N ASP A 332 6.24 -7.05 4.72
CA ASP A 332 5.05 -7.52 5.41
C ASP A 332 4.28 -6.35 6.07
N GLU A 333 2.99 -6.52 6.25
CA GLU A 333 2.13 -5.61 6.98
C GLU A 333 2.24 -5.86 8.49
N PHE A 334 2.24 -4.79 9.29
CA PHE A 334 2.23 -4.91 10.74
C PHE A 334 1.19 -3.99 11.39
N TYR A 335 0.97 -4.17 12.69
CA TYR A 335 -0.12 -3.54 13.40
C TYR A 335 0.33 -2.95 14.74
N TYR A 336 -0.42 -1.99 15.23
CA TYR A 336 -0.29 -1.46 16.59
C TYR A 336 -1.32 -2.08 17.54
N ASN A 337 -1.01 -2.07 18.82
CA ASN A 337 -1.98 -2.33 19.89
C ASN A 337 -2.74 -1.04 20.21
N ASN A 338 -3.87 -1.14 20.90
CA ASN A 338 -4.69 0.01 21.29
C ASN A 338 -3.93 1.04 22.16
N ASP A 339 -2.89 0.62 22.88
CA ASP A 339 -2.02 1.49 23.66
C ASP A 339 -0.89 2.15 22.83
N GLY A 340 -0.90 1.97 21.53
CA GLY A 340 0.10 2.48 20.60
C GLY A 340 1.40 1.67 20.55
N THR A 341 1.54 0.58 21.30
CA THR A 341 2.72 -0.28 21.16
C THR A 341 2.66 -1.10 19.87
N MET A 342 3.82 -1.37 19.24
CA MET A 342 3.89 -2.18 18.03
C MET A 342 3.65 -3.65 18.38
N LYS A 343 2.81 -4.34 17.59
CA LYS A 343 2.69 -5.81 17.65
C LYS A 343 3.93 -6.43 17.05
N GLU A 344 4.36 -7.56 17.59
CA GLU A 344 5.47 -8.31 17.01
C GLU A 344 5.13 -8.76 15.59
N LEU A 345 6.06 -8.53 14.67
CA LEU A 345 5.88 -8.85 13.25
C LEU A 345 5.74 -10.35 13.01
N THR A 346 4.77 -10.71 12.20
CA THR A 346 4.64 -12.06 11.65
C THR A 346 5.18 -12.09 10.22
N PHE A 347 6.27 -12.81 10.01
CA PHE A 347 6.85 -12.99 8.68
C PHE A 347 6.01 -13.90 7.82
N THR A 348 5.75 -13.51 6.56
CA THR A 348 4.93 -14.29 5.63
C THR A 348 5.69 -14.65 4.36
N LYS A 349 5.20 -15.68 3.65
CA LYS A 349 5.66 -16.02 2.31
C LYS A 349 4.97 -15.15 1.27
N GLU A 350 3.73 -14.84 1.54
CA GLU A 350 2.80 -14.19 0.62
C GLU A 350 3.04 -12.68 0.52
N GLY A 351 3.70 -12.08 1.51
CA GLY A 351 3.83 -10.63 1.62
C GLY A 351 2.48 -9.94 1.90
N PRO A 352 2.38 -8.62 1.74
CA PRO A 352 1.17 -7.86 1.96
C PRO A 352 0.02 -8.31 1.05
N LYS A 353 -1.20 -8.05 1.48
CA LYS A 353 -2.37 -8.16 0.61
C LYS A 353 -2.34 -7.05 -0.43
N GLN A 354 -2.89 -7.34 -1.61
CA GLN A 354 -3.15 -6.32 -2.60
C GLN A 354 -4.26 -5.40 -2.11
N ILE A 355 -4.01 -4.09 -2.10
CA ILE A 355 -4.94 -3.08 -1.56
C ILE A 355 -5.77 -2.38 -2.62
N GLU A 356 -5.37 -2.46 -3.89
CA GLU A 356 -6.14 -1.99 -5.03
C GLU A 356 -5.88 -2.86 -6.26
N ASN A 357 -6.76 -2.84 -7.24
CA ASN A 357 -6.57 -3.58 -8.49
C ASN A 357 -5.48 -2.92 -9.33
N PHE A 358 -4.73 -3.75 -10.06
CA PHE A 358 -3.71 -3.26 -10.98
C PHE A 358 -4.37 -2.78 -12.28
N ASP A 359 -4.14 -1.51 -12.65
CA ASP A 359 -4.56 -0.95 -13.93
C ASP A 359 -3.58 -1.39 -15.03
N PRO A 360 -3.98 -2.17 -16.05
CA PRO A 360 -3.08 -2.65 -17.11
C PRO A 360 -2.84 -1.67 -18.23
N TYR A 361 -3.58 -0.56 -18.30
CA TYR A 361 -3.60 0.35 -19.44
C TYR A 361 -2.55 1.46 -19.37
N ASP A 362 -1.80 1.51 -18.28
CA ASP A 362 -0.63 2.37 -18.17
C ASP A 362 0.59 1.74 -18.85
N TRP A 363 1.63 2.53 -19.07
CA TRP A 363 2.89 2.05 -19.67
C TRP A 363 3.89 1.70 -18.57
N TYR A 364 4.14 0.42 -18.40
CA TYR A 364 4.95 -0.09 -17.30
C TYR A 364 6.38 -0.41 -17.71
N PRO A 365 7.39 -0.08 -16.87
CA PRO A 365 8.72 -0.67 -16.99
C PRO A 365 8.66 -2.20 -17.00
N ALA A 366 9.55 -2.84 -17.76
CA ALA A 366 9.47 -4.28 -18.04
C ALA A 366 9.42 -5.17 -16.79
N LEU A 367 10.05 -4.75 -15.70
CA LEU A 367 10.12 -5.46 -14.43
C LEU A 367 9.04 -4.99 -13.44
N THR A 368 7.84 -4.71 -13.94
CA THR A 368 6.64 -4.51 -13.12
C THR A 368 5.92 -5.84 -12.96
N SER A 369 5.90 -6.37 -11.73
CA SER A 369 5.39 -7.73 -11.49
C SER A 369 5.20 -8.04 -10.01
N SER A 370 4.35 -9.01 -9.72
CA SER A 370 4.19 -9.59 -8.38
C SER A 370 5.10 -10.81 -8.15
N LYS A 371 5.56 -11.46 -9.22
CA LYS A 371 6.49 -12.62 -9.17
C LYS A 371 7.21 -12.80 -10.49
N GLN A 372 8.40 -13.37 -10.42
CA GLN A 372 9.25 -13.58 -11.59
C GLN A 372 9.90 -14.98 -11.53
N LYS A 373 10.19 -15.56 -12.70
CA LYS A 373 10.94 -16.79 -12.86
C LYS A 373 11.76 -16.81 -14.14
N GLY A 374 12.97 -17.35 -14.07
CA GLY A 374 13.81 -17.56 -15.24
C GLY A 374 14.18 -16.29 -16.00
N ILE A 375 14.40 -15.19 -15.27
CA ILE A 375 14.82 -13.92 -15.85
C ILE A 375 16.16 -13.45 -15.26
N ARG A 376 16.80 -12.56 -15.99
CA ARG A 376 17.85 -11.66 -15.53
C ARG A 376 17.45 -10.23 -15.83
N SER A 377 18.23 -9.29 -15.37
CA SER A 377 18.02 -7.89 -15.67
C SER A 377 19.31 -7.20 -16.10
N ARG A 378 19.17 -6.02 -16.66
CA ARG A 378 20.27 -5.13 -16.98
C ARG A 378 19.89 -3.70 -16.66
N SER A 379 20.62 -3.08 -15.74
CA SER A 379 20.46 -1.67 -15.42
C SER A 379 21.38 -0.80 -16.27
N ASN A 380 20.84 0.26 -16.87
CA ASN A 380 21.55 1.26 -17.67
C ASN A 380 21.55 2.61 -16.94
N TRP A 381 22.08 2.64 -15.72
CA TRP A 381 22.17 3.87 -14.96
C TRP A 381 23.43 4.68 -15.31
N SER A 382 23.31 6.00 -15.32
CA SER A 382 24.45 6.95 -15.35
C SER A 382 24.10 8.24 -14.62
N PRO A 383 25.10 8.98 -14.09
CA PRO A 383 24.84 10.23 -13.37
C PRO A 383 23.99 11.22 -14.17
N GLY A 384 23.02 11.85 -13.50
CA GLY A 384 22.10 12.82 -14.10
C GLY A 384 21.08 12.25 -15.08
N LYS A 385 20.93 10.92 -15.15
CA LYS A 385 19.93 10.25 -15.99
C LYS A 385 18.91 9.49 -15.15
N VAL A 386 17.71 9.35 -15.71
CA VAL A 386 16.69 8.46 -15.18
C VAL A 386 17.16 7.01 -15.31
N ALA A 387 16.95 6.21 -14.29
CA ALA A 387 17.28 4.79 -14.32
C ALA A 387 16.45 4.05 -15.37
N GLU A 388 17.09 3.17 -16.13
CA GLU A 388 16.44 2.25 -17.06
C GLU A 388 16.80 0.81 -16.68
N HIS A 389 15.81 -0.01 -16.52
CA HIS A 389 15.98 -1.41 -16.13
C HIS A 389 15.29 -2.34 -17.13
N LEU A 390 16.06 -3.24 -17.72
CA LEU A 390 15.64 -4.11 -18.81
C LEU A 390 15.47 -5.54 -18.29
N LEU A 391 14.38 -6.19 -18.70
CA LEU A 391 14.16 -7.62 -18.47
C LEU A 391 14.82 -8.44 -19.59
N LEU A 392 15.61 -9.44 -19.20
CA LEU A 392 16.32 -10.36 -20.07
C LEU A 392 15.86 -11.79 -19.77
N PRO A 393 14.96 -12.38 -20.59
CA PRO A 393 14.48 -13.74 -20.37
C PRO A 393 15.57 -14.79 -20.55
N LEU A 394 15.54 -15.85 -19.73
CA LEU A 394 16.36 -17.05 -19.87
C LEU A 394 15.55 -18.14 -20.58
N SER A 395 15.63 -18.18 -21.91
CA SER A 395 14.81 -19.08 -22.74
C SER A 395 15.16 -20.57 -22.57
N SER A 396 16.31 -20.89 -21.99
CA SER A 396 16.70 -22.26 -21.58
C SER A 396 15.90 -22.76 -20.37
N LYS A 397 15.15 -21.86 -19.71
CA LYS A 397 14.32 -22.14 -18.55
C LYS A 397 12.87 -21.73 -18.83
N GLU A 398 11.96 -22.11 -17.95
CA GLU A 398 10.65 -21.49 -17.87
C GLU A 398 10.82 -20.01 -17.44
N SER A 399 10.48 -19.08 -18.33
CA SER A 399 10.73 -17.65 -18.15
C SER A 399 9.45 -16.84 -18.22
N TRP A 400 9.09 -16.16 -17.15
CA TRP A 400 7.88 -15.36 -17.06
C TRP A 400 7.94 -14.31 -15.95
N ILE A 401 7.07 -13.31 -16.07
CA ILE A 401 6.63 -12.44 -14.98
C ILE A 401 5.13 -12.62 -14.75
N ARG A 402 4.68 -12.46 -13.51
CA ARG A 402 3.26 -12.49 -13.13
C ARG A 402 2.83 -11.12 -12.64
N VAL A 403 1.63 -10.70 -13.05
CA VAL A 403 0.93 -9.53 -12.52
C VAL A 403 -0.35 -10.01 -11.84
N SER A 404 -0.63 -9.52 -10.65
CA SER A 404 -1.75 -9.97 -9.81
C SER A 404 -2.86 -8.95 -9.74
N GLY A 405 -4.13 -9.44 -9.64
CA GLY A 405 -5.32 -8.61 -9.42
C GLY A 405 -5.51 -7.55 -10.49
N VAL A 406 -5.41 -7.93 -11.77
CA VAL A 406 -5.45 -7.00 -12.92
C VAL A 406 -6.89 -6.69 -13.29
N ASP A 407 -7.27 -5.41 -13.28
CA ASP A 407 -8.60 -4.98 -13.73
C ASP A 407 -8.57 -4.53 -15.19
N PHE A 408 -9.11 -5.38 -16.05
CA PHE A 408 -9.27 -5.09 -17.47
C PHE A 408 -10.59 -4.36 -17.80
N GLY A 409 -11.41 -4.08 -16.81
CA GLY A 409 -12.68 -3.43 -17.01
C GLY A 409 -13.55 -4.14 -18.07
N THR A 410 -13.95 -3.43 -19.12
CA THR A 410 -14.81 -3.97 -20.18
C THR A 410 -14.11 -5.08 -20.95
N ALA A 411 -12.95 -4.82 -21.53
CA ALA A 411 -12.04 -5.80 -22.13
C ALA A 411 -10.72 -5.14 -22.59
N ALA A 412 -9.62 -5.87 -22.49
CA ALA A 412 -8.42 -5.55 -23.27
C ALA A 412 -8.57 -6.09 -24.70
N THR A 413 -8.10 -5.32 -25.68
CA THR A 413 -8.11 -5.66 -27.10
C THR A 413 -6.71 -5.89 -27.66
N GLY A 414 -5.69 -5.35 -26.99
CA GLY A 414 -4.31 -5.43 -27.43
C GLY A 414 -3.31 -5.51 -26.27
N PHE A 415 -2.15 -6.03 -26.57
CA PHE A 415 -0.96 -5.96 -25.76
C PHE A 415 0.14 -5.25 -26.54
N VAL A 416 0.82 -4.31 -25.91
CA VAL A 416 1.90 -3.52 -26.50
C VAL A 416 3.17 -3.73 -25.71
N VAL A 417 4.28 -3.95 -26.41
CA VAL A 417 5.57 -4.14 -25.75
C VAL A 417 6.69 -3.44 -26.54
N GLN A 418 7.56 -2.73 -25.84
CA GLN A 418 8.80 -2.19 -26.37
C GLN A 418 9.93 -3.17 -26.08
N ALA A 419 10.43 -3.80 -27.13
CA ALA A 419 11.42 -4.86 -27.02
C ALA A 419 12.47 -4.80 -28.12
N ALA A 420 13.68 -5.26 -27.79
CA ALA A 420 14.71 -5.64 -28.76
C ALA A 420 14.76 -7.16 -28.87
N SER A 421 14.97 -7.68 -30.09
CA SER A 421 15.20 -9.11 -30.35
C SER A 421 16.34 -9.28 -31.35
N THR A 422 17.12 -10.33 -31.18
CA THR A 422 18.22 -10.71 -32.08
C THR A 422 17.95 -12.03 -32.82
N ALA A 423 16.73 -12.55 -32.73
CA ALA A 423 16.32 -13.79 -33.37
C ALA A 423 14.90 -13.68 -33.90
N ASP A 424 14.65 -14.33 -35.05
CA ASP A 424 13.30 -14.48 -35.57
C ASP A 424 12.52 -15.49 -34.73
N GLY A 425 11.22 -15.22 -34.50
CA GLY A 425 10.32 -16.11 -33.77
C GLY A 425 10.35 -15.96 -32.24
N ASP A 426 11.15 -15.03 -31.72
CA ASP A 426 11.02 -14.62 -30.32
C ASP A 426 9.61 -14.04 -30.07
N LYS A 427 8.96 -14.45 -28.97
CA LYS A 427 7.59 -14.06 -28.69
C LYS A 427 7.30 -13.99 -27.19
N ILE A 428 6.23 -13.28 -26.86
CA ILE A 428 5.64 -13.22 -25.53
C ILE A 428 4.24 -13.84 -25.61
N GLU A 429 3.96 -14.84 -24.82
CA GLU A 429 2.63 -15.41 -24.65
C GLU A 429 1.98 -14.81 -23.40
N ILE A 430 0.73 -14.38 -23.52
CA ILE A 430 -0.07 -13.82 -22.43
C ILE A 430 -1.00 -14.93 -21.93
N HIS A 431 -0.83 -15.35 -20.67
CA HIS A 431 -1.64 -16.42 -20.07
C HIS A 431 -2.36 -15.93 -18.83
N THR A 432 -3.51 -16.54 -18.49
CA THR A 432 -4.23 -16.30 -17.23
C THR A 432 -4.20 -17.53 -16.34
N GLY A 433 -4.18 -17.30 -15.01
CA GLY A 433 -4.22 -18.33 -13.98
C GLY A 433 -2.89 -19.04 -13.71
N SER A 434 -2.08 -19.32 -14.73
CA SER A 434 -0.71 -19.86 -14.60
C SER A 434 0.10 -19.58 -15.84
N ALA A 435 1.43 -19.79 -15.80
CA ALA A 435 2.31 -19.64 -16.97
C ALA A 435 2.01 -20.63 -18.12
N THR A 436 1.21 -21.64 -17.87
CA THR A 436 0.69 -22.60 -18.85
C THR A 436 -0.84 -22.64 -18.86
N GLY A 437 -1.49 -21.62 -18.30
CA GLY A 437 -2.93 -21.52 -18.20
C GLY A 437 -3.59 -21.12 -19.53
N THR A 438 -4.75 -20.47 -19.45
CA THR A 438 -5.47 -20.05 -20.65
C THR A 438 -4.65 -19.03 -21.42
N LEU A 439 -4.37 -19.31 -22.71
CA LEU A 439 -3.68 -18.38 -23.61
C LEU A 439 -4.67 -17.29 -24.04
N ALA A 440 -4.34 -16.04 -23.74
CA ALA A 440 -5.12 -14.86 -24.14
C ALA A 440 -4.55 -14.16 -25.37
N GLY A 441 -3.27 -14.33 -25.68
CA GLY A 441 -2.63 -13.74 -26.85
C GLY A 441 -1.19 -14.16 -27.04
N THR A 442 -0.65 -13.92 -28.24
CA THR A 442 0.75 -14.15 -28.56
C THR A 442 1.33 -12.98 -29.32
N CYS A 443 2.37 -12.36 -28.78
CA CYS A 443 3.06 -11.23 -29.37
C CYS A 443 4.40 -11.66 -29.94
N THR A 444 4.53 -11.78 -31.27
CA THR A 444 5.78 -12.05 -31.95
C THR A 444 6.61 -10.78 -32.04
N LEU A 445 7.86 -10.83 -31.61
CA LEU A 445 8.76 -9.68 -31.60
C LEU A 445 9.46 -9.48 -32.94
N LYS A 446 9.61 -8.24 -33.34
CA LYS A 446 10.43 -7.86 -34.50
C LYS A 446 11.91 -8.13 -34.18
N ASN A 447 12.59 -8.81 -35.09
CA ASN A 447 14.04 -8.91 -35.01
C ASN A 447 14.68 -7.56 -35.31
N THR A 448 15.32 -6.96 -34.32
CA THR A 448 15.97 -5.64 -34.40
C THR A 448 17.45 -5.73 -34.72
N GLY A 449 18.00 -6.94 -34.83
CA GLY A 449 19.38 -7.22 -35.14
C GLY A 449 20.37 -7.02 -33.97
N ASN A 450 19.97 -6.28 -32.93
CA ASN A 450 20.77 -6.09 -31.72
C ASN A 450 19.89 -5.81 -30.49
N LYS A 451 20.49 -5.91 -29.27
CA LYS A 451 19.79 -5.78 -28.00
C LYS A 451 19.57 -4.35 -27.49
N ASN A 452 20.02 -3.37 -28.24
CA ASN A 452 19.92 -1.95 -27.85
C ASN A 452 19.00 -1.14 -28.78
N THR A 453 18.52 -1.76 -29.86
CA THR A 453 17.52 -1.17 -30.78
C THR A 453 16.16 -1.74 -30.44
N TYR A 454 15.27 -0.91 -29.92
CA TYR A 454 13.94 -1.33 -29.48
C TYR A 454 12.90 -1.03 -30.55
N ALA A 455 11.99 -1.97 -30.76
CA ALA A 455 10.80 -1.79 -31.58
C ALA A 455 9.55 -1.93 -30.70
N GLU A 456 8.52 -1.18 -31.04
CA GLU A 456 7.18 -1.40 -30.54
C GLU A 456 6.55 -2.59 -31.27
N ASN A 457 5.99 -3.52 -30.52
CA ASN A 457 5.29 -4.70 -31.03
C ASN A 457 3.88 -4.68 -30.43
N LYS A 458 2.87 -4.87 -31.27
CA LYS A 458 1.46 -4.93 -30.88
C LYS A 458 0.88 -6.27 -31.30
N CYS A 459 -0.01 -6.79 -30.48
CA CYS A 459 -0.75 -8.02 -30.76
C CYS A 459 -2.14 -7.98 -30.13
N GLU A 460 -3.08 -8.68 -30.75
CA GLU A 460 -4.43 -8.83 -30.23
C GLU A 460 -4.43 -9.76 -29.01
N VAL A 461 -5.30 -9.47 -28.05
CA VAL A 461 -5.59 -10.33 -26.90
C VAL A 461 -7.10 -10.54 -26.79
N GLU A 462 -7.48 -11.71 -26.31
CA GLU A 462 -8.87 -12.09 -26.13
C GLU A 462 -9.12 -12.66 -24.74
N GLY A 463 -10.36 -12.53 -24.25
CA GLY A 463 -10.79 -13.12 -22.99
C GLY A 463 -10.32 -12.39 -21.73
N LEU A 464 -9.59 -11.27 -21.85
CA LEU A 464 -9.15 -10.43 -20.73
C LEU A 464 -10.22 -9.37 -20.44
N LYS A 465 -11.04 -9.57 -19.40
CA LYS A 465 -12.11 -8.65 -18.97
C LYS A 465 -12.39 -8.77 -17.48
N GLY A 466 -12.88 -7.69 -16.88
CA GLY A 466 -13.08 -7.62 -15.44
C GLY A 466 -11.78 -7.86 -14.69
N ILE A 467 -11.86 -8.26 -13.44
CA ILE A 467 -10.69 -8.55 -12.60
C ILE A 467 -10.18 -9.95 -12.91
N VAL A 468 -8.90 -10.05 -13.28
CA VAL A 468 -8.17 -11.29 -13.51
C VAL A 468 -7.12 -11.46 -12.41
N ASP A 469 -7.26 -12.48 -11.57
CA ASP A 469 -6.40 -12.70 -10.40
C ASP A 469 -4.91 -12.76 -10.75
N GLN A 470 -4.55 -13.38 -11.89
CA GLN A 470 -3.16 -13.59 -12.29
C GLN A 470 -3.02 -13.55 -13.81
N VAL A 471 -2.16 -12.67 -14.28
CA VAL A 471 -1.73 -12.57 -15.69
C VAL A 471 -0.25 -12.87 -15.76
N PHE A 472 0.13 -13.76 -16.67
CA PHE A 472 1.52 -14.16 -16.90
C PHE A 472 1.98 -13.68 -18.27
N LEU A 473 3.08 -12.95 -18.31
CA LEU A 473 3.82 -12.67 -19.53
C LEU A 473 4.93 -13.72 -19.65
N VAL A 474 4.76 -14.68 -20.54
CA VAL A 474 5.64 -15.85 -20.71
C VAL A 474 6.54 -15.63 -21.91
N PHE A 475 7.84 -15.60 -21.70
CA PHE A 475 8.84 -15.30 -22.71
C PHE A 475 9.32 -16.59 -23.40
N LYS A 476 9.21 -16.62 -24.73
CA LYS A 476 9.60 -17.75 -25.57
C LYS A 476 10.65 -17.27 -26.59
N GLY A 477 11.90 -17.57 -26.32
CA GLY A 477 13.02 -17.25 -27.20
C GLY A 477 13.75 -18.49 -27.69
N SER A 478 14.51 -18.35 -28.77
CA SER A 478 15.31 -19.44 -29.36
C SER A 478 16.51 -19.84 -28.49
N ARG A 479 17.02 -18.91 -27.67
CA ARG A 479 18.11 -19.10 -26.71
C ARG A 479 18.09 -17.98 -25.67
N ASP A 480 18.89 -18.12 -24.62
CA ASP A 480 19.00 -17.14 -23.55
C ASP A 480 19.40 -15.77 -24.06
N SER A 481 18.76 -14.77 -23.54
CA SER A 481 19.06 -13.35 -23.78
C SER A 481 19.04 -12.96 -25.27
N THR A 482 18.19 -13.55 -26.11
CA THR A 482 17.92 -13.00 -27.44
C THR A 482 17.02 -11.79 -27.38
N MET A 483 16.21 -11.67 -26.33
CA MET A 483 15.29 -10.57 -26.07
C MET A 483 15.80 -9.63 -24.98
N ALA A 484 15.45 -8.34 -25.10
CA ALA A 484 15.55 -7.37 -24.05
C ALA A 484 14.25 -6.56 -24.02
N ILE A 485 13.48 -6.68 -22.96
CA ILE A 485 12.19 -6.00 -22.81
C ILE A 485 12.40 -4.72 -22.01
N LYS A 486 11.85 -3.60 -22.51
CA LYS A 486 11.98 -2.28 -21.91
C LYS A 486 10.73 -1.85 -21.17
N ALA A 487 9.57 -2.02 -21.79
CA ALA A 487 8.29 -1.63 -21.25
C ALA A 487 7.14 -2.41 -21.90
N TRP A 488 6.00 -2.48 -21.23
CA TRP A 488 4.79 -3.11 -21.72
C TRP A 488 3.53 -2.44 -21.18
N GLY A 489 2.40 -2.70 -21.81
CA GLY A 489 1.08 -2.27 -21.41
C GLY A 489 0.00 -2.98 -22.20
N PHE A 490 -1.25 -2.76 -21.86
CA PHE A 490 -2.40 -3.26 -22.62
C PHE A 490 -3.13 -2.11 -23.33
N GLU A 491 -3.84 -2.45 -24.39
CA GLU A 491 -4.77 -1.55 -25.08
C GLU A 491 -6.19 -2.08 -24.88
N GLY A 492 -7.14 -1.17 -24.69
CA GLY A 492 -8.54 -1.51 -24.47
C GLY A 492 -9.39 -0.28 -24.22
N SER A 493 -10.63 -0.48 -23.91
CA SER A 493 -11.55 0.62 -23.61
C SER A 493 -11.41 1.21 -22.21
N GLY A 494 -10.29 0.92 -21.54
CA GLY A 494 -10.03 1.40 -20.17
C GLY A 494 -10.90 0.72 -19.12
N THR A 495 -10.60 1.00 -17.88
CA THR A 495 -11.37 0.59 -16.71
C THR A 495 -12.87 0.53 -17.03
N THR A 496 -13.58 -0.47 -16.53
CA THR A 496 -15.03 -0.32 -16.38
C THR A 496 -15.22 1.07 -15.81
N PRO A 497 -15.96 1.98 -16.48
CA PRO A 497 -16.23 3.25 -15.84
C PRO A 497 -16.69 2.91 -14.43
N PRO A 498 -16.15 3.57 -13.41
CA PRO A 498 -16.62 3.35 -12.06
C PRO A 498 -18.14 3.33 -12.12
N GLU A 499 -18.77 2.39 -11.44
CA GLU A 499 -20.24 2.38 -11.39
C GLU A 499 -20.65 3.81 -11.10
N PRO A 500 -21.40 4.48 -11.98
CA PRO A 500 -21.73 5.88 -11.79
C PRO A 500 -22.41 5.98 -10.44
N GLN A 501 -22.05 7.01 -9.67
CA GLN A 501 -22.70 7.34 -8.43
C GLN A 501 -24.22 7.19 -8.57
N LYS A 502 -24.84 6.45 -7.69
CA LYS A 502 -26.26 6.19 -7.68
C LYS A 502 -26.89 6.90 -6.49
N PRO A 503 -27.88 7.72 -6.71
CA PRO A 503 -28.60 8.34 -5.60
C PRO A 503 -29.15 7.27 -4.65
N PHE A 504 -29.14 7.54 -3.36
CA PHE A 504 -29.72 6.67 -2.35
C PHE A 504 -31.13 6.21 -2.75
N GLY A 505 -31.38 4.91 -2.70
CA GLY A 505 -32.65 4.32 -3.15
C GLY A 505 -32.89 4.45 -4.66
N GLY A 506 -31.87 4.78 -5.47
CA GLY A 506 -31.93 4.86 -6.93
C GLY A 506 -32.68 6.08 -7.48
N LYS A 507 -32.93 7.13 -6.68
CA LYS A 507 -33.62 8.33 -7.13
C LYS A 507 -33.05 9.60 -6.47
N ALA A 508 -32.66 10.57 -7.30
CA ALA A 508 -32.20 11.88 -6.85
C ALA A 508 -33.25 12.59 -5.96
N TRP A 509 -32.79 13.28 -4.94
CA TRP A 509 -33.63 14.07 -4.03
C TRP A 509 -34.20 15.30 -4.74
N ALA A 510 -35.51 15.37 -4.88
CA ALA A 510 -36.16 16.49 -5.56
C ALA A 510 -36.19 17.71 -4.65
N VAL A 511 -35.42 18.74 -5.01
CA VAL A 511 -35.35 20.03 -4.26
C VAL A 511 -36.57 20.90 -4.58
N PRO A 512 -37.26 21.48 -3.56
CA PRO A 512 -36.97 21.51 -2.12
C PRO A 512 -37.23 20.17 -1.41
N CYS A 513 -36.38 19.79 -0.46
CA CYS A 513 -36.48 18.49 0.23
C CYS A 513 -35.80 18.50 1.62
N LYS A 514 -36.16 17.50 2.43
CA LYS A 514 -35.41 17.07 3.61
C LYS A 514 -34.60 15.84 3.25
N ILE A 515 -33.34 15.79 3.65
CA ILE A 515 -32.44 14.65 3.46
C ILE A 515 -31.92 14.24 4.84
N GLU A 516 -32.17 13.00 5.24
CA GLU A 516 -31.56 12.42 6.42
C GLU A 516 -30.09 12.11 6.12
N ALA A 517 -29.18 12.47 7.00
CA ALA A 517 -27.76 12.46 6.72
C ALA A 517 -27.18 11.06 6.44
N GLU A 518 -27.77 10.02 7.06
CA GLU A 518 -27.41 8.64 6.83
C GLU A 518 -27.81 8.10 5.45
N ASN A 519 -28.60 8.85 4.68
CA ASN A 519 -29.09 8.46 3.35
C ASN A 519 -28.21 9.02 2.22
N PHE A 520 -26.90 8.96 2.40
CA PHE A 520 -25.92 9.31 1.36
C PHE A 520 -25.93 8.31 0.20
N ASP A 521 -25.39 8.69 -0.94
CA ASP A 521 -25.41 7.96 -2.20
C ASP A 521 -24.67 6.61 -2.16
N GLU A 522 -24.77 5.85 -3.24
CA GLU A 522 -24.14 4.56 -3.49
C GLU A 522 -23.49 4.57 -4.89
N PRO A 523 -22.56 3.67 -5.18
CA PRO A 523 -21.71 2.87 -4.30
C PRO A 523 -20.42 3.61 -3.95
N GLY A 524 -19.49 2.91 -3.31
CA GLY A 524 -18.13 3.39 -3.08
C GLY A 524 -17.40 2.49 -2.10
N THR A 525 -16.08 2.66 -2.00
CA THR A 525 -15.26 1.98 -0.99
C THR A 525 -15.12 2.79 0.29
N GLY A 526 -15.57 4.04 0.27
CA GLY A 526 -15.47 4.97 1.39
C GLY A 526 -14.06 5.55 1.61
N ARG A 527 -13.21 5.51 0.59
CA ARG A 527 -11.82 5.95 0.68
C ARG A 527 -11.52 7.27 -0.04
N GLY A 528 -12.56 7.99 -0.45
CA GLY A 528 -12.44 9.31 -1.06
C GLY A 528 -11.88 9.31 -2.49
N GLY A 529 -11.92 8.18 -3.19
CA GLY A 529 -11.58 8.12 -4.61
C GLY A 529 -12.63 8.82 -5.50
N ASP A 530 -12.32 9.00 -6.77
CA ASP A 530 -13.18 9.70 -7.75
C ASP A 530 -14.56 9.03 -7.96
N VAL A 531 -14.76 7.84 -7.43
CA VAL A 531 -15.96 7.01 -7.60
C VAL A 531 -16.70 6.73 -6.30
N ASP A 532 -16.19 7.23 -5.19
CA ASP A 532 -16.82 7.06 -3.89
C ASP A 532 -17.89 8.12 -3.67
N SER A 533 -19.01 7.74 -3.08
CA SER A 533 -20.07 8.64 -2.64
C SER A 533 -19.93 9.07 -1.18
N TYR A 534 -18.86 8.65 -0.52
CA TYR A 534 -18.48 9.01 0.85
C TYR A 534 -16.99 8.77 1.09
N ASN A 535 -16.45 9.38 2.13
CA ASN A 535 -15.10 9.13 2.64
C ASN A 535 -15.16 8.97 4.14
N GLU A 536 -14.58 7.88 4.63
CA GLU A 536 -14.51 7.54 6.05
C GLU A 536 -13.05 7.28 6.46
N SER A 537 -12.65 7.80 7.62
CA SER A 537 -11.25 7.82 8.02
C SER A 537 -10.72 6.45 8.47
N ASP A 538 -11.57 5.58 9.06
CA ASP A 538 -11.10 4.31 9.62
C ASP A 538 -11.90 3.05 9.23
N PHE A 539 -13.02 3.18 8.53
CA PHE A 539 -13.85 2.08 8.01
C PHE A 539 -14.46 1.13 9.07
N GLU A 540 -14.45 1.52 10.34
CA GLU A 540 -15.14 0.85 11.42
C GLU A 540 -16.28 1.73 11.90
N ASN A 541 -17.53 1.30 11.79
CA ASN A 541 -18.66 1.98 12.39
C ASN A 541 -18.58 1.89 13.93
N HIS A 542 -18.20 2.98 14.58
CA HIS A 542 -18.14 3.10 16.05
C HIS A 542 -19.50 3.38 16.69
N GLY A 543 -20.53 3.56 15.86
CA GLY A 543 -21.90 3.72 16.29
C GLY A 543 -22.57 2.43 16.72
N ASP A 544 -23.82 2.52 17.12
CA ASP A 544 -24.66 1.40 17.56
C ASP A 544 -25.74 1.02 16.52
N SER A 545 -25.72 1.63 15.34
CA SER A 545 -26.64 1.36 14.25
C SER A 545 -26.01 0.47 13.18
N ASP A 546 -26.75 -0.54 12.75
CA ASP A 546 -26.44 -1.40 11.62
C ASP A 546 -27.07 -0.91 10.29
N TYR A 547 -27.60 0.29 10.29
CA TYR A 547 -28.06 0.98 9.07
C TYR A 547 -26.86 1.28 8.19
N ARG A 548 -26.93 1.07 6.87
CA ARG A 548 -25.78 1.19 5.96
C ARG A 548 -24.56 0.32 6.35
N ASP A 549 -24.83 -0.85 6.95
CA ASP A 549 -23.78 -1.81 7.35
C ASP A 549 -22.82 -2.11 6.19
N GLY A 550 -21.52 -2.05 6.47
CA GLY A 550 -20.44 -2.28 5.50
C GLY A 550 -19.86 -1.01 4.86
N THR A 551 -20.38 0.19 5.19
CA THR A 551 -19.78 1.46 4.73
C THR A 551 -18.67 1.96 5.66
N GLY A 552 -18.69 1.58 6.93
CA GLY A 552 -17.78 2.11 7.95
C GLY A 552 -18.23 3.46 8.52
N VAL A 553 -19.18 4.14 7.90
CA VAL A 553 -19.71 5.43 8.40
C VAL A 553 -20.33 5.25 9.78
N ASP A 554 -19.96 6.13 10.71
CA ASP A 554 -20.36 6.07 12.10
C ASP A 554 -21.83 6.47 12.31
N LEU A 555 -22.67 5.48 12.57
CA LEU A 555 -24.12 5.65 12.67
C LEU A 555 -24.66 5.32 14.05
N TYR A 556 -25.39 6.27 14.63
CA TYR A 556 -25.98 6.16 15.97
C TYR A 556 -27.50 6.11 15.94
N LYS A 557 -28.08 5.26 16.80
CA LYS A 557 -29.52 5.27 17.07
C LYS A 557 -29.86 6.37 18.08
N LYS A 558 -30.66 7.33 17.66
CA LYS A 558 -31.18 8.41 18.48
C LYS A 558 -32.70 8.31 18.58
N ALA A 559 -33.28 9.13 19.47
CA ALA A 559 -34.76 9.21 19.58
C ALA A 559 -35.44 9.68 18.30
N THR A 560 -34.75 10.47 17.47
CA THR A 560 -35.20 11.02 16.19
C THR A 560 -35.02 10.06 15.02
N GLY A 561 -34.13 9.09 15.11
CA GLY A 561 -33.82 8.18 14.01
C GLY A 561 -32.38 7.66 14.09
N VAL A 562 -31.76 7.47 12.94
CA VAL A 562 -30.34 7.21 12.79
C VAL A 562 -29.65 8.53 12.43
N VAL A 563 -28.50 8.78 13.01
CA VAL A 563 -27.70 9.99 12.74
C VAL A 563 -26.28 9.60 12.36
N VAL A 564 -25.60 10.47 11.62
CA VAL A 564 -24.16 10.36 11.36
C VAL A 564 -23.42 11.07 12.50
N GLY A 565 -22.53 10.36 13.17
CA GLY A 565 -21.75 10.90 14.29
C GLY A 565 -20.28 10.57 14.18
N TYR A 566 -19.49 10.83 15.24
CA TYR A 566 -18.03 10.64 15.28
C TYR A 566 -17.27 11.32 14.11
N ASN A 567 -17.93 12.21 13.39
CA ASN A 567 -17.38 12.90 12.23
C ASN A 567 -15.98 13.47 12.52
N THR A 568 -14.98 13.13 11.69
CA THR A 568 -13.62 13.64 11.77
C THR A 568 -13.24 14.49 10.57
N GLU A 569 -12.29 15.43 10.75
CA GLU A 569 -11.83 16.34 9.71
C GLU A 569 -11.41 15.60 8.45
N GLY A 570 -11.93 16.02 7.29
CA GLY A 570 -11.65 15.42 5.98
C GLY A 570 -12.66 14.37 5.53
N GLU A 571 -13.53 13.87 6.39
CA GLU A 571 -14.63 12.99 6.00
C GLU A 571 -15.70 13.73 5.21
N TRP A 572 -16.39 13.03 4.33
CA TRP A 572 -17.48 13.63 3.55
C TRP A 572 -18.50 12.58 3.08
N LEU A 573 -19.72 13.08 2.82
CA LEU A 573 -20.86 12.32 2.31
C LEU A 573 -21.47 13.04 1.11
N GLU A 574 -21.91 12.31 0.09
CA GLU A 574 -22.53 12.86 -1.10
C GLU A 574 -23.98 12.46 -1.26
N TYR A 575 -24.74 13.37 -1.88
CA TYR A 575 -26.18 13.22 -2.09
C TYR A 575 -26.52 13.74 -3.49
N THR A 576 -27.06 12.88 -4.34
CA THR A 576 -27.57 13.33 -5.65
C THR A 576 -28.90 14.05 -5.48
N ILE A 577 -28.94 15.32 -5.86
CA ILE A 577 -30.13 16.18 -5.80
C ILE A 577 -30.62 16.54 -7.20
N ASN A 578 -31.93 16.75 -7.37
CA ASN A 578 -32.52 17.26 -8.60
C ASN A 578 -33.24 18.56 -8.33
N VAL A 579 -32.70 19.65 -8.86
CA VAL A 579 -33.18 21.01 -8.67
C VAL A 579 -34.11 21.38 -9.83
N ALA A 580 -35.41 21.48 -9.56
CA ALA A 580 -36.40 21.81 -10.60
C ALA A 580 -36.27 23.22 -11.15
N LYS A 581 -35.78 24.17 -10.36
CA LYS A 581 -35.70 25.60 -10.71
C LYS A 581 -34.41 26.21 -10.17
N ALA A 582 -33.60 26.79 -11.04
CA ALA A 582 -32.44 27.55 -10.61
C ALA A 582 -32.84 28.76 -9.76
N GLY A 583 -32.09 29.03 -8.69
CA GLY A 583 -32.38 30.19 -7.83
C GLY A 583 -31.68 30.11 -6.47
N ASP A 584 -32.08 31.02 -5.60
CA ASP A 584 -31.62 31.05 -4.21
C ASP A 584 -32.42 30.08 -3.35
N TYR A 585 -31.72 29.41 -2.46
CA TYR A 585 -32.26 28.44 -1.50
C TYR A 585 -31.66 28.69 -0.12
N THR A 586 -32.35 28.21 0.91
CA THR A 586 -31.84 28.20 2.28
C THR A 586 -31.66 26.73 2.69
N LEU A 587 -30.45 26.38 3.10
CA LEU A 587 -30.10 25.07 3.67
C LEU A 587 -30.13 25.23 5.20
N TYR A 588 -30.85 24.36 5.89
CA TYR A 588 -30.81 24.16 7.33
C TYR A 588 -30.23 22.76 7.63
N ALA A 589 -29.37 22.66 8.64
CA ALA A 589 -28.90 21.39 9.14
C ALA A 589 -29.18 21.26 10.64
N ALA A 590 -29.63 20.06 11.08
CA ALA A 590 -29.80 19.70 12.47
C ALA A 590 -28.55 19.00 12.95
N VAL A 591 -27.81 19.62 13.87
CA VAL A 591 -26.47 19.21 14.31
C VAL A 591 -26.31 19.31 15.81
N ALA A 592 -25.48 18.44 16.40
CA ALA A 592 -25.15 18.46 17.82
C ALA A 592 -23.64 18.27 18.03
N ALA A 593 -23.04 19.06 18.91
CA ALA A 593 -21.63 18.93 19.27
C ALA A 593 -21.40 19.21 20.75
N ALA A 594 -20.44 18.54 21.35
CA ALA A 594 -20.01 18.79 22.70
C ALA A 594 -19.11 20.04 22.82
N GLY A 595 -18.31 20.33 21.81
CA GLY A 595 -17.33 21.42 21.76
C GLY A 595 -17.68 22.52 20.77
N SER A 596 -16.83 23.55 20.73
CA SER A 596 -17.02 24.73 19.86
C SER A 596 -16.11 24.75 18.62
N THR A 597 -15.39 23.67 18.37
CA THR A 597 -14.45 23.55 17.24
C THR A 597 -15.02 22.76 16.05
N SER A 598 -16.24 22.25 16.19
CA SER A 598 -16.91 21.44 15.18
C SER A 598 -17.48 22.31 14.07
N SER A 599 -17.31 21.88 12.83
CA SER A 599 -17.78 22.63 11.66
C SER A 599 -17.83 21.74 10.42
N PHE A 600 -18.59 22.18 9.41
CA PHE A 600 -18.70 21.51 8.13
C PHE A 600 -19.00 22.52 7.01
N LYS A 601 -18.94 22.09 5.76
CA LYS A 601 -19.32 22.89 4.59
C LYS A 601 -20.03 22.05 3.55
N PHE A 602 -20.71 22.72 2.61
CA PHE A 602 -21.27 22.06 1.43
C PHE A 602 -20.60 22.54 0.14
N SER A 603 -20.41 21.59 -0.78
CA SER A 603 -20.04 21.85 -2.16
C SER A 603 -21.06 21.21 -3.13
N LEU A 604 -21.16 21.77 -4.34
CA LEU A 604 -22.00 21.27 -5.42
C LEU A 604 -21.10 20.99 -6.63
N ASP A 605 -21.15 19.78 -7.16
CA ASP A 605 -20.31 19.34 -8.28
C ASP A 605 -18.82 19.72 -8.08
N GLY A 606 -18.32 19.54 -6.84
CA GLY A 606 -16.95 19.85 -6.45
C GLY A 606 -16.64 21.32 -6.17
N THR A 607 -17.61 22.24 -6.31
CA THR A 607 -17.41 23.66 -6.00
C THR A 607 -18.09 24.03 -4.70
N ASP A 608 -17.37 24.64 -3.76
CA ASP A 608 -17.94 25.10 -2.48
C ASP A 608 -19.09 26.10 -2.70
N ILE A 609 -20.25 25.82 -2.09
CA ILE A 609 -21.45 26.66 -2.14
C ILE A 609 -21.80 27.29 -0.78
N THR A 610 -21.07 26.93 0.27
CA THR A 610 -21.13 27.57 1.58
C THR A 610 -19.71 27.89 2.05
N ASP A 611 -19.62 28.93 2.91
CA ASP A 611 -18.50 29.06 3.82
C ASP A 611 -18.55 27.90 4.86
N GLU A 612 -17.55 27.81 5.72
CA GLU A 612 -17.53 26.92 6.87
C GLU A 612 -18.68 27.24 7.81
N ILE A 613 -19.51 26.25 8.13
CA ILE A 613 -20.68 26.38 9.00
C ILE A 613 -20.29 25.83 10.38
N PRO A 614 -20.15 26.67 11.42
CA PRO A 614 -19.83 26.21 12.76
C PRO A 614 -21.02 25.47 13.38
N VAL A 615 -20.71 24.36 14.08
CA VAL A 615 -21.69 23.63 14.90
C VAL A 615 -21.67 24.21 16.31
N PRO A 616 -22.79 24.75 16.83
CA PRO A 616 -22.83 25.27 18.19
C PRO A 616 -22.62 24.17 19.21
N ALA A 617 -21.79 24.45 20.24
CA ALA A 617 -21.65 23.55 21.37
C ALA A 617 -22.96 23.40 22.14
N ALA A 618 -23.17 22.24 22.75
CA ALA A 618 -24.32 21.98 23.60
C ALA A 618 -24.45 23.01 24.74
N SER A 619 -25.66 23.46 24.99
CA SER A 619 -25.96 24.50 26.00
C SER A 619 -25.67 24.02 27.43
N SER A 620 -25.65 22.71 27.68
CA SER A 620 -25.37 22.09 28.98
C SER A 620 -23.90 22.15 29.43
N GLY A 621 -22.96 22.44 28.52
CA GLY A 621 -21.52 22.48 28.81
C GLY A 621 -20.90 21.12 29.15
N GLU A 622 -21.64 20.03 29.04
CA GLU A 622 -21.18 18.65 29.16
C GLU A 622 -21.10 18.02 27.77
N GLU A 623 -20.34 16.93 27.60
CA GLU A 623 -20.34 16.14 26.38
C GLU A 623 -21.77 15.63 26.10
N ASN A 624 -22.51 16.36 25.26
CA ASN A 624 -23.90 16.09 25.00
C ASN A 624 -24.19 16.21 23.49
N TYR A 625 -24.29 15.07 22.85
CA TYR A 625 -24.66 14.93 21.44
C TYR A 625 -26.18 14.68 21.25
N GLU A 626 -27.01 14.99 22.26
CA GLU A 626 -28.48 14.90 22.20
C GLU A 626 -29.14 16.28 22.05
N ASP A 627 -28.38 17.37 22.19
CA ASP A 627 -28.88 18.75 22.12
C ASP A 627 -28.69 19.31 20.69
N TYR A 628 -29.62 18.98 19.81
CA TYR A 628 -29.56 19.38 18.41
C TYR A 628 -29.89 20.85 18.22
N ASN A 629 -28.97 21.55 17.54
CA ASN A 629 -29.13 22.93 17.09
C ASN A 629 -29.40 22.96 15.59
N LYS A 630 -30.15 23.97 15.13
CA LYS A 630 -30.35 24.22 13.71
C LYS A 630 -29.43 25.34 13.23
N VAL A 631 -28.52 24.99 12.32
CA VAL A 631 -27.66 25.94 11.63
C VAL A 631 -28.17 26.18 10.22
N LYS A 632 -27.82 27.30 9.58
CA LYS A 632 -28.31 27.63 8.23
C LYS A 632 -27.27 28.30 7.36
N ALA A 633 -27.40 28.10 6.06
CA ALA A 633 -26.67 28.82 5.02
C ALA A 633 -27.63 29.21 3.87
N ASN A 634 -27.38 30.34 3.22
CA ASN A 634 -28.03 30.66 1.96
C ASN A 634 -27.15 30.17 0.82
N ILE A 635 -27.73 29.42 -0.12
CA ILE A 635 -27.05 28.84 -1.25
C ILE A 635 -27.74 29.18 -2.55
N THR A 636 -27.03 29.14 -3.67
CA THR A 636 -27.60 29.29 -5.01
C THR A 636 -27.42 27.98 -5.75
N LEU A 637 -28.52 27.41 -6.25
CA LEU A 637 -28.51 26.14 -6.97
C LEU A 637 -28.89 26.35 -8.43
N PRO A 638 -28.15 25.80 -9.40
CA PRO A 638 -28.57 25.69 -10.79
C PRO A 638 -29.69 24.63 -10.94
N ALA A 639 -30.44 24.69 -12.02
CA ALA A 639 -31.43 23.65 -12.33
C ALA A 639 -30.78 22.42 -12.91
N GLY A 640 -31.28 21.24 -12.57
CA GLY A 640 -30.75 19.96 -13.05
C GLY A 640 -30.42 19.00 -11.92
N GLU A 641 -29.81 17.88 -12.29
CA GLU A 641 -29.27 16.90 -11.35
C GLU A 641 -27.82 17.28 -11.00
N HIS A 642 -27.51 17.27 -9.72
CA HIS A 642 -26.22 17.70 -9.16
C HIS A 642 -25.81 16.79 -8.01
N VAL A 643 -24.52 16.74 -7.71
CA VAL A 643 -23.97 16.08 -6.53
C VAL A 643 -23.69 17.14 -5.45
N LEU A 644 -24.41 17.04 -4.35
CA LEU A 644 -24.21 17.86 -3.15
C LEU A 644 -23.32 17.09 -2.18
N ARG A 645 -22.16 17.65 -1.79
CA ARG A 645 -21.25 17.03 -0.82
C ARG A 645 -21.25 17.83 0.48
N LEU A 646 -21.45 17.12 1.60
CA LEU A 646 -21.16 17.60 2.94
C LEU A 646 -19.73 17.18 3.30
N THR A 647 -18.88 18.12 3.69
CA THR A 647 -17.50 17.86 4.12
C THR A 647 -17.29 18.32 5.56
N VAL A 648 -16.73 17.47 6.39
CA VAL A 648 -16.33 17.77 7.78
C VAL A 648 -15.07 18.64 7.75
N VAL A 649 -15.10 19.80 8.42
CA VAL A 649 -13.97 20.72 8.56
C VAL A 649 -13.43 20.71 9.98
N GLY A 650 -14.31 20.76 10.98
CA GLY A 650 -13.96 20.63 12.38
C GLY A 650 -14.66 19.41 12.99
N SER A 651 -13.90 18.50 13.59
CA SER A 651 -14.33 17.19 14.08
C SER A 651 -15.35 17.23 15.22
N TRP A 652 -15.93 16.07 15.53
CA TRP A 652 -16.71 15.74 16.72
C TRP A 652 -18.07 16.42 16.79
N PHE A 653 -18.96 16.11 15.84
CA PHE A 653 -20.37 16.48 15.88
C PHE A 653 -21.24 15.37 15.29
N ASP A 654 -22.53 15.37 15.65
CA ASP A 654 -23.56 14.55 15.01
C ASP A 654 -24.35 15.40 14.05
N ILE A 655 -24.78 14.82 12.92
CA ILE A 655 -25.74 15.40 12.00
C ILE A 655 -26.90 14.44 11.76
N ASP A 656 -28.14 14.93 11.95
CA ASP A 656 -29.37 14.17 11.79
C ASP A 656 -29.90 14.33 10.34
N TYR A 657 -30.16 15.55 9.93
CA TYR A 657 -30.68 15.85 8.60
C TYR A 657 -30.30 17.25 8.12
N PHE A 658 -30.54 17.51 6.85
CA PHE A 658 -30.58 18.86 6.32
C PHE A 658 -31.78 19.11 5.40
N ASN A 659 -32.35 20.35 5.46
CA ASN A 659 -33.48 20.82 4.65
C ASN A 659 -32.97 21.79 3.60
N ILE A 660 -33.39 21.66 2.35
CA ILE A 660 -33.16 22.64 1.28
C ILE A 660 -34.50 23.26 0.91
N LEU A 661 -34.68 24.55 1.20
CA LEU A 661 -35.92 25.29 1.04
C LEU A 661 -35.79 26.39 -0.01
N GLU A 662 -36.78 26.57 -0.88
CA GLU A 662 -36.76 27.61 -1.92
C GLU A 662 -36.78 29.04 -1.30
N GLY A 663 -35.89 29.91 -1.77
CA GLY A 663 -35.78 31.29 -1.38
C GLY A 663 -34.66 31.57 -0.37
N LYS A 664 -34.13 32.80 -0.42
CA LYS A 664 -33.13 33.31 0.50
C LYS A 664 -33.74 33.61 1.86
N ASN A 665 -33.14 33.13 2.95
CA ASN A 665 -33.67 33.22 4.31
C ASN A 665 -35.08 32.65 4.45
N ALA A 666 -35.43 31.60 3.69
CA ALA A 666 -36.69 30.91 3.84
C ALA A 666 -36.89 30.48 5.31
N PRO A 667 -38.10 30.58 5.89
CA PRO A 667 -38.34 30.07 7.24
C PRO A 667 -38.19 28.55 7.28
N ASP A 668 -37.65 28.03 8.38
CA ASP A 668 -37.51 26.59 8.57
C ASP A 668 -38.90 25.93 8.71
N THR A 669 -39.41 25.52 7.59
CA THR A 669 -40.69 24.76 7.50
C THR A 669 -40.41 23.47 6.76
N GLU A 670 -41.07 22.38 7.15
CA GLU A 670 -40.97 21.16 6.36
C GLU A 670 -41.39 21.42 4.91
N PRO A 671 -40.62 21.00 3.89
CA PRO A 671 -40.97 21.23 2.49
C PRO A 671 -42.36 20.65 2.17
N ILE A 672 -43.22 21.47 1.58
CA ILE A 672 -44.56 21.04 1.16
C ILE A 672 -44.37 20.02 0.01
N GLY A 673 -44.66 18.76 0.26
CA GLY A 673 -44.58 17.71 -0.74
C GLY A 673 -43.55 16.61 -0.49
N THR A 674 -42.84 16.63 0.63
CA THR A 674 -42.19 15.44 1.10
C THR A 674 -43.27 14.45 1.52
N THR A 675 -43.66 13.55 0.65
CA THR A 675 -44.06 12.25 1.13
C THR A 675 -42.88 11.75 1.96
N SER A 676 -43.00 11.87 3.29
CA SER A 676 -42.20 11.05 4.16
C SER A 676 -42.39 9.63 3.63
N LEU A 677 -41.34 9.09 3.01
CA LEU A 677 -41.20 7.65 2.88
C LEU A 677 -40.93 7.08 4.27
N GLN A 678 -41.72 7.52 5.25
CA GLN A 678 -42.09 6.78 6.45
C GLN A 678 -43.05 5.65 6.08
N ASN A 679 -42.81 5.03 4.97
CA ASN A 679 -43.11 3.63 4.91
C ASN A 679 -41.81 2.96 5.33
N LYS A 680 -41.86 2.32 6.47
CA LYS A 680 -41.09 1.12 6.75
C LYS A 680 -41.30 0.12 5.60
N VAL A 681 -40.82 0.47 4.43
CA VAL A 681 -40.41 -0.49 3.45
C VAL A 681 -39.14 -1.02 4.06
N ALA A 682 -39.28 -2.12 4.81
CA ALA A 682 -38.21 -3.06 4.88
C ALA A 682 -37.82 -3.29 3.40
N PHE A 683 -36.85 -2.52 2.92
CA PHE A 683 -36.19 -2.77 1.66
C PHE A 683 -35.51 -4.12 1.87
N LYS A 684 -36.18 -5.18 1.51
CA LYS A 684 -35.53 -6.38 1.06
C LYS A 684 -34.81 -5.98 -0.21
N ALA A 685 -33.64 -5.38 -0.05
CA ALA A 685 -32.65 -5.45 -1.09
C ALA A 685 -32.49 -6.93 -1.39
N GLN A 686 -32.91 -7.36 -2.55
CA GLN A 686 -32.56 -8.66 -3.09
C GLN A 686 -31.07 -8.60 -3.46
N GLN A 687 -30.21 -8.44 -2.46
CA GLN A 687 -28.79 -8.66 -2.61
C GLN A 687 -28.58 -10.16 -2.64
N TYR A 688 -28.23 -10.66 -3.80
CA TYR A 688 -27.61 -11.97 -3.93
C TYR A 688 -26.19 -11.87 -3.38
N GLU A 689 -26.04 -12.00 -2.07
CA GLU A 689 -24.73 -12.05 -1.46
C GLU A 689 -24.19 -13.47 -1.55
N THR A 690 -23.06 -13.64 -2.23
CA THR A 690 -22.42 -14.96 -2.38
C THR A 690 -21.46 -15.19 -1.21
N TYR A 691 -21.64 -16.32 -0.53
CA TYR A 691 -20.82 -16.70 0.62
C TYR A 691 -20.04 -17.97 0.33
N ARG A 692 -18.79 -17.98 0.70
CA ARG A 692 -17.97 -19.20 0.83
C ARG A 692 -18.35 -19.92 2.11
N VAL A 693 -18.61 -21.21 2.02
CA VAL A 693 -19.02 -22.06 3.15
C VAL A 693 -17.83 -22.92 3.59
N PHE A 694 -17.50 -22.87 4.86
CA PHE A 694 -16.41 -23.64 5.45
C PHE A 694 -16.94 -24.59 6.52
N ASP A 695 -16.32 -25.77 6.65
CA ASP A 695 -16.55 -26.68 7.77
C ASP A 695 -15.87 -26.17 9.05
N LEU A 696 -16.10 -26.84 10.18
CA LEU A 696 -15.48 -26.45 11.46
C LEU A 696 -13.95 -26.61 11.50
N ARG A 697 -13.37 -27.30 10.54
CA ARG A 697 -11.90 -27.43 10.39
C ARG A 697 -11.29 -26.31 9.54
N GLY A 698 -12.16 -25.41 9.04
CA GLY A 698 -11.74 -24.30 8.19
C GLY A 698 -11.58 -24.66 6.71
N SER A 699 -12.01 -25.88 6.29
CA SER A 699 -11.97 -26.30 4.90
C SER A 699 -13.13 -25.69 4.13
N LEU A 700 -12.86 -25.10 2.96
CA LEU A 700 -13.89 -24.61 2.04
C LEU A 700 -14.67 -25.82 1.50
N VAL A 701 -15.97 -25.87 1.79
CA VAL A 701 -16.87 -26.95 1.36
C VAL A 701 -17.85 -26.53 0.26
N GLY A 702 -17.86 -25.27 -0.14
CA GLY A 702 -18.63 -24.76 -1.27
C GLY A 702 -18.97 -23.28 -1.14
N THR A 703 -19.89 -22.83 -2.01
CA THR A 703 -20.41 -21.46 -2.03
C THR A 703 -21.93 -21.48 -2.10
N VAL A 704 -22.60 -20.51 -1.48
CA VAL A 704 -24.06 -20.32 -1.55
C VAL A 704 -24.37 -18.84 -1.74
N SER A 705 -25.46 -18.55 -2.46
CA SER A 705 -25.98 -17.19 -2.59
C SER A 705 -27.19 -17.03 -1.67
N LEU A 706 -27.14 -16.05 -0.78
CA LEU A 706 -28.23 -15.72 0.14
C LEU A 706 -29.09 -14.61 -0.50
N ASN A 707 -30.38 -14.86 -0.59
CA ASN A 707 -31.39 -13.98 -1.18
C ASN A 707 -32.44 -13.53 -0.14
N GLY A 708 -32.03 -13.32 1.09
CA GLY A 708 -32.93 -12.99 2.21
C GLY A 708 -33.67 -14.20 2.80
N ALA A 709 -33.39 -15.41 2.31
CA ALA A 709 -33.90 -16.64 2.92
C ALA A 709 -33.08 -17.01 4.17
N LYS A 710 -33.67 -17.81 5.09
CA LYS A 710 -32.90 -18.33 6.23
C LYS A 710 -31.70 -19.11 5.73
N VAL A 711 -30.50 -18.75 6.23
CA VAL A 711 -29.24 -19.38 5.84
C VAL A 711 -29.23 -20.89 5.97
N SER A 712 -29.85 -21.44 7.04
CA SER A 712 -30.02 -22.88 7.23
C SER A 712 -30.80 -23.57 6.12
N ASP A 713 -31.79 -22.89 5.56
CA ASP A 713 -32.64 -23.43 4.50
C ASP A 713 -31.93 -23.38 3.15
N VAL A 714 -31.17 -22.32 2.89
CA VAL A 714 -30.29 -22.20 1.70
C VAL A 714 -29.20 -23.27 1.72
N LEU A 715 -28.55 -23.47 2.85
CA LEU A 715 -27.53 -24.52 3.00
C LEU A 715 -28.14 -25.91 2.80
N ARG A 716 -29.32 -26.17 3.35
CA ARG A 716 -30.03 -27.45 3.17
C ARG A 716 -30.41 -27.66 1.70
N ALA A 717 -30.95 -26.64 1.03
CA ALA A 717 -31.30 -26.69 -0.39
C ALA A 717 -30.06 -26.88 -1.29
N ALA A 718 -28.92 -26.38 -0.88
CA ALA A 718 -27.65 -26.59 -1.54
C ALA A 718 -26.98 -27.94 -1.20
N GLY A 719 -27.64 -28.83 -0.47
CA GLY A 719 -27.18 -30.19 -0.18
C GLY A 719 -26.24 -30.33 1.02
N TYR A 720 -26.09 -29.31 1.85
CA TYR A 720 -25.28 -29.41 3.07
C TYR A 720 -25.98 -30.24 4.13
N THR A 721 -25.24 -31.18 4.70
CA THR A 721 -25.75 -32.09 5.73
C THR A 721 -25.88 -31.40 7.10
N GLN A 722 -26.51 -32.08 8.05
CA GLN A 722 -26.60 -31.59 9.43
C GLN A 722 -25.21 -31.25 9.98
N GLY A 723 -25.02 -30.02 10.42
CA GLY A 723 -23.72 -29.55 10.92
C GLY A 723 -23.71 -28.06 11.22
N VAL A 724 -22.58 -27.57 11.66
CA VAL A 724 -22.29 -26.14 11.82
C VAL A 724 -21.29 -25.74 10.75
N TYR A 725 -21.58 -24.68 10.04
CA TYR A 725 -20.78 -24.14 8.95
C TYR A 725 -20.44 -22.69 9.20
N MET A 726 -19.25 -22.27 8.84
CA MET A 726 -18.85 -20.87 8.80
C MET A 726 -19.07 -20.34 7.39
N LEU A 727 -19.80 -19.24 7.26
CA LEU A 727 -20.00 -18.53 6.01
C LEU A 727 -19.14 -17.26 6.02
N ARG A 728 -18.47 -17.00 4.90
CA ARG A 728 -17.70 -15.78 4.69
C ARG A 728 -18.11 -15.19 3.34
N SER A 729 -18.52 -13.91 3.34
CA SER A 729 -18.85 -13.19 2.11
C SER A 729 -17.68 -13.22 1.12
N VAL A 730 -17.98 -13.40 -0.16
CA VAL A 730 -16.97 -13.39 -1.23
C VAL A 730 -16.37 -12.01 -1.39
N ASN A 731 -17.15 -10.96 -1.12
CA ASN A 731 -16.72 -9.56 -1.23
C ASN A 731 -16.09 -8.99 0.06
N GLY A 732 -15.83 -9.83 1.02
CA GLY A 732 -15.00 -9.51 2.19
C GLY A 732 -15.70 -8.91 3.38
N GLY A 733 -16.06 -8.98 4.38
CA GLY A 733 -16.63 -8.28 5.53
C GLY A 733 -17.52 -9.17 6.40
N LYS A 734 -18.51 -9.83 5.87
CA LYS A 734 -19.44 -10.64 6.68
C LYS A 734 -18.93 -12.06 6.93
N LYS A 735 -18.86 -12.43 8.22
CA LYS A 735 -18.47 -13.76 8.67
C LYS A 735 -19.42 -14.19 9.79
N PHE A 736 -20.13 -15.28 9.60
CA PHE A 736 -21.02 -15.82 10.63
C PHE A 736 -21.11 -17.34 10.60
N MET A 737 -21.60 -17.91 11.69
CA MET A 737 -21.81 -19.35 11.84
C MET A 737 -23.28 -19.69 11.57
N ALA A 738 -23.53 -20.72 10.78
CA ALA A 738 -24.86 -21.22 10.52
C ALA A 738 -24.97 -22.70 10.89
N LYS A 739 -26.08 -23.07 11.52
CA LYS A 739 -26.37 -24.45 11.87
C LYS A 739 -27.44 -25.02 10.95
N VAL A 740 -27.11 -26.09 10.25
CA VAL A 740 -28.10 -26.94 9.55
C VAL A 740 -28.57 -27.98 10.54
N ALA A 741 -29.82 -27.85 10.96
CA ALA A 741 -30.49 -28.84 11.83
C ALA A 741 -31.10 -29.97 10.98
N LYS A 742 -31.41 -31.10 11.63
CA LYS A 742 -32.10 -32.23 10.99
C LYS A 742 -33.42 -31.83 10.34
#